data_5d504e7468f7632731872ee16699a645
#
_entry.id   5d504e7468f7632731872ee16699a645
#
_cell.length_a   1.000
_cell.length_b   1.000
_cell.length_c   1.000
_cell.angle_alpha   90.00
_cell.angle_beta   90.00
_cell.angle_gamma   90.00
#
_symmetry.space_group_name_H-M   'P 1'
#
loop_
_entity.id
_entity.type
_entity.pdbx_description
1 polymer ?
#
loop_
_entity_poly.entity_id
_entity_poly.type
_entity_poly.pdbx_seq_one_letter_code
_entity_poly.pdbx_strand_id
1 'polypeptide(L)'
;MKFCASALALVSAPLAAQDDGSPQSLEDLIPDSAVENPEAWAQQDSAEDSSALDSTTPDPDTPIVEPLRLDLPWPDDIAIEGFEPLEPEEDIEFAGLDLGQTEVVFEGAETERVSENLVLGFPQTEPPFTDRGDFVERYRALSTIEELDDADTDTAQLAARAREDEELLANLLRVYGYYDAQVIQSVGAVEAGEDTADQSPTVRFDIVPGERYRYGAVELGDLQSAQDYEALREAFGIYPGDYLQSDTIVQEQFDLDRALGETGYPFAEIGEPQLLIDHERVEGDLTLNVEPNGKYVFGEVVSNDPGFLSGRHLATIARFEPGDTFKRSLSMDLRRAVTATGLVSTVEVTPREVTPPQAGEPGVVAMDVELRRAKLRTIAGAIGYGSEEGVRVQASWEHRNLFPPEGSLRLRGIVGTQEQLAGVTFRKNNFGGRDRVLTLDAYANTIDSPAFEARTVALTGIYERKSTFLFQKEISWSGGIELIATQERPPKIDGVTQPRQTYFVAALPATILLDETDDLLDPTRGFRLGARLSPEASTTNGVKSFYLRSQIDGSYYQSIGDDLVVAGRATFGSIPGADLLDIAPSRRFYAGGGGSVRGYGFRKIGPSNELDEPTGGRSLVELAVEARIRTGFMDGAVSIVPFVDAGSVGTGPTPDFEEIKIGAGVGLRYHTGFGPIRVDVGVPLTPDEDDAPVAVYVSLGQAF
;
A
#
# COMPACT_ATOMS: atom_id res chain seq x y z
N MET A 1 10.63 -42.38 -1.42
CA MET A 1 11.16 -41.04 -1.72
C MET A 1 10.40 -40.49 -2.92
N LYS A 2 9.32 -39.77 -2.68
CA LYS A 2 8.66 -38.95 -3.71
C LYS A 2 8.54 -37.54 -3.12
N PHE A 3 9.34 -36.63 -3.62
CA PHE A 3 9.24 -35.22 -3.33
C PHE A 3 7.94 -34.70 -3.95
N CYS A 4 6.98 -34.27 -3.14
CA CYS A 4 5.85 -33.48 -3.57
C CYS A 4 6.08 -32.04 -3.12
N ALA A 5 6.57 -31.21 -4.02
CA ALA A 5 6.51 -29.76 -3.86
C ALA A 5 5.09 -29.35 -4.26
N SER A 6 4.32 -28.86 -3.31
CA SER A 6 2.97 -28.32 -3.54
C SER A 6 3.09 -26.81 -3.78
N ALA A 7 2.94 -26.41 -5.04
CA ALA A 7 2.76 -25.00 -5.38
C ALA A 7 1.26 -24.68 -5.33
N LEU A 8 0.83 -23.86 -4.39
CA LEU A 8 -0.50 -23.29 -4.34
C LEU A 8 -0.55 -22.12 -5.32
N ALA A 9 -0.94 -22.39 -6.57
CA ALA A 9 -1.27 -21.32 -7.52
C ALA A 9 -2.73 -20.94 -7.32
N LEU A 10 -3.00 -19.88 -6.59
CA LEU A 10 -4.28 -19.17 -6.57
C LEU A 10 -4.38 -18.34 -7.85
N VAL A 11 -4.86 -18.92 -8.93
CA VAL A 11 -5.27 -18.17 -10.12
C VAL A 11 -6.75 -17.85 -9.94
N SER A 12 -7.05 -16.66 -9.47
CA SER A 12 -8.38 -16.06 -9.56
C SER A 12 -8.48 -15.33 -10.89
N ALA A 13 -8.95 -16.00 -11.95
CA ALA A 13 -9.33 -15.31 -13.17
C ALA A 13 -10.80 -14.86 -13.05
N PRO A 14 -11.13 -13.57 -13.16
CA PRO A 14 -12.50 -13.15 -13.39
C PRO A 14 -12.86 -13.47 -14.83
N LEU A 15 -13.91 -14.27 -15.04
CA LEU A 15 -14.56 -14.38 -16.37
C LEU A 15 -15.17 -13.02 -16.69
N ALA A 16 -14.54 -12.28 -17.58
CA ALA A 16 -15.02 -11.02 -18.08
C ALA A 16 -16.31 -11.24 -18.87
N ALA A 17 -17.41 -10.64 -18.41
CA ALA A 17 -18.54 -10.35 -19.29
C ALA A 17 -18.14 -9.18 -20.17
N GLN A 18 -18.42 -9.27 -21.47
CA GLN A 18 -18.05 -8.32 -22.51
C GLN A 18 -18.18 -6.86 -22.08
N ASP A 19 -17.13 -6.14 -22.33
CA ASP A 19 -16.85 -4.79 -21.89
C ASP A 19 -17.37 -3.76 -22.89
N ASP A 20 -18.05 -2.72 -22.35
CA ASP A 20 -18.16 -1.43 -23.02
C ASP A 20 -17.13 -0.50 -22.34
N GLY A 21 -16.00 -0.40 -23.03
CA GLY A 21 -14.73 0.16 -22.64
C GLY A 21 -14.68 1.51 -21.93
N SER A 22 -14.08 1.49 -20.77
CA SER A 22 -13.16 2.53 -20.27
C SER A 22 -12.17 1.85 -19.36
N PRO A 23 -10.84 1.95 -19.58
CA PRO A 23 -9.82 1.33 -18.76
C PRO A 23 -9.82 1.95 -17.37
N GLN A 24 -9.81 1.11 -16.33
CA GLN A 24 -9.87 1.53 -14.93
C GLN A 24 -8.49 1.66 -14.25
N SER A 25 -7.42 1.21 -14.90
CA SER A 25 -6.03 1.42 -14.49
C SER A 25 -5.11 1.43 -15.71
N LEU A 26 -3.86 1.90 -15.55
CA LEU A 26 -2.84 1.83 -16.60
C LEU A 26 -2.50 0.38 -16.97
N GLU A 27 -2.65 -0.56 -16.03
CA GLU A 27 -2.43 -1.99 -16.25
C GLU A 27 -3.54 -2.63 -17.08
N ASP A 28 -4.79 -2.12 -17.01
CA ASP A 28 -5.90 -2.57 -17.85
C ASP A 28 -5.76 -2.15 -19.32
N LEU A 29 -4.82 -1.24 -19.61
CA LEU A 29 -4.48 -0.80 -20.97
C LEU A 29 -3.46 -1.69 -21.68
N ILE A 30 -2.81 -2.60 -20.93
CA ILE A 30 -1.80 -3.51 -21.48
C ILE A 30 -2.48 -4.86 -21.73
N PRO A 31 -2.61 -5.31 -22.98
CA PRO A 31 -3.17 -6.63 -23.29
C PRO A 31 -2.32 -7.75 -22.68
N ASP A 32 -2.95 -8.80 -22.17
CA ASP A 32 -2.24 -9.96 -21.61
C ASP A 32 -1.19 -10.55 -22.57
N SER A 33 -1.44 -10.46 -23.89
CA SER A 33 -0.52 -10.87 -24.95
C SER A 33 0.77 -10.03 -25.00
N ALA A 34 0.74 -8.78 -24.55
CA ALA A 34 1.93 -7.92 -24.48
C ALA A 34 2.81 -8.26 -23.28
N VAL A 35 2.23 -8.80 -22.22
CA VAL A 35 2.95 -9.23 -21.01
C VAL A 35 3.56 -10.63 -21.21
N GLU A 36 2.83 -11.54 -21.88
CA GLU A 36 3.29 -12.92 -22.11
C GLU A 36 4.38 -13.03 -23.18
N ASN A 37 4.34 -12.18 -24.21
CA ASN A 37 5.35 -12.18 -25.26
C ASN A 37 5.52 -10.79 -25.91
N PRO A 38 6.26 -9.87 -25.27
CA PRO A 38 6.38 -8.48 -25.70
C PRO A 38 7.01 -8.33 -27.09
N GLU A 39 7.91 -9.21 -27.49
CA GLU A 39 8.57 -9.16 -28.82
C GLU A 39 7.60 -9.53 -29.96
N ALA A 40 6.74 -10.53 -29.75
CA ALA A 40 5.72 -10.92 -30.73
C ALA A 40 4.59 -9.88 -30.84
N TRP A 41 4.24 -9.25 -29.71
CA TRP A 41 3.24 -8.17 -29.67
C TRP A 41 3.71 -6.92 -30.41
N ALA A 42 4.94 -6.49 -30.19
CA ALA A 42 5.54 -5.34 -30.90
C ALA A 42 5.67 -5.55 -32.42
N GLN A 43 5.69 -6.79 -32.90
CA GLN A 43 5.69 -7.12 -34.33
C GLN A 43 4.27 -7.17 -34.91
N GLN A 44 3.23 -7.38 -34.10
CA GLN A 44 1.83 -7.44 -34.52
C GLN A 44 1.25 -6.05 -34.81
N ASP A 45 1.63 -5.05 -34.01
CA ASP A 45 1.18 -3.65 -34.18
C ASP A 45 1.67 -3.02 -35.51
N SER A 46 2.77 -3.50 -36.08
CA SER A 46 3.28 -3.03 -37.36
C SER A 46 2.55 -3.62 -38.57
N ALA A 47 1.70 -4.63 -38.38
CA ALA A 47 0.98 -5.31 -39.47
C ALA A 47 -0.50 -4.91 -39.57
N GLU A 48 -1.11 -4.44 -38.48
CA GLU A 48 -2.54 -4.06 -38.47
C GLU A 48 -2.80 -2.61 -38.93
N ASP A 49 -1.83 -1.72 -38.78
CA ASP A 49 -1.98 -0.31 -39.17
C ASP A 49 -1.97 -0.06 -40.70
N SER A 50 -1.63 -1.11 -41.49
CA SER A 50 -1.66 -1.02 -42.95
C SER A 50 -2.96 -1.50 -43.62
N SER A 51 -3.91 -2.08 -42.83
CA SER A 51 -5.16 -2.63 -43.40
C SER A 51 -6.43 -1.84 -43.03
N ALA A 52 -6.35 -0.82 -42.17
CA ALA A 52 -7.49 -0.06 -41.68
C ALA A 52 -7.79 1.26 -42.47
N LEU A 53 -7.03 1.54 -43.55
CA LEU A 53 -7.17 2.78 -44.30
C LEU A 53 -7.98 2.67 -45.61
N ASP A 54 -8.66 1.55 -45.85
CA ASP A 54 -9.37 1.37 -47.13
C ASP A 54 -10.82 0.89 -46.97
N SER A 55 -11.70 1.65 -46.28
CA SER A 55 -13.15 1.62 -46.52
C SER A 55 -13.95 2.60 -45.64
N THR A 56 -13.89 3.88 -45.95
CA THR A 56 -15.03 4.81 -45.73
C THR A 56 -15.11 5.80 -46.85
N THR A 57 -15.94 5.49 -47.81
CA THR A 57 -16.45 6.47 -48.78
C THR A 57 -17.27 7.52 -48.03
N PRO A 58 -16.98 8.83 -48.17
CA PRO A 58 -17.77 9.87 -47.54
C PRO A 58 -19.13 9.98 -48.18
N ASP A 59 -20.16 10.18 -47.36
CA ASP A 59 -21.53 10.55 -47.76
C ASP A 59 -21.51 11.85 -48.58
N PRO A 60 -22.12 11.92 -49.76
CA PRO A 60 -22.05 13.07 -50.69
C PRO A 60 -22.76 14.34 -50.23
N ASP A 61 -23.44 14.35 -49.09
CA ASP A 61 -24.23 15.50 -48.62
C ASP A 61 -23.64 16.29 -47.42
N THR A 62 -22.37 16.05 -47.03
CA THR A 62 -21.73 16.86 -45.99
C THR A 62 -20.98 18.04 -46.61
N PRO A 63 -21.25 19.31 -46.22
CA PRO A 63 -20.52 20.46 -46.75
C PRO A 63 -19.06 20.42 -46.29
N ILE A 64 -18.16 20.36 -47.28
CA ILE A 64 -16.73 20.45 -47.09
C ILE A 64 -16.39 21.88 -46.64
N VAL A 65 -15.98 22.06 -45.39
CA VAL A 65 -15.35 23.31 -44.97
C VAL A 65 -13.93 23.28 -45.53
N GLU A 66 -13.67 24.11 -46.55
CA GLU A 66 -12.31 24.26 -47.08
C GLU A 66 -11.35 24.70 -45.97
N PRO A 67 -10.20 24.03 -45.81
CA PRO A 67 -9.17 24.51 -44.92
C PRO A 67 -8.61 25.84 -45.45
N LEU A 68 -8.49 26.83 -44.59
CA LEU A 68 -7.82 28.11 -44.87
C LEU A 68 -6.41 27.78 -45.39
N ARG A 69 -6.19 27.92 -46.70
CA ARG A 69 -4.85 27.91 -47.27
C ARG A 69 -4.28 29.31 -47.06
N LEU A 70 -3.36 29.40 -46.11
CA LEU A 70 -2.42 30.51 -46.06
C LEU A 70 -1.41 30.26 -47.20
N ASP A 71 -1.55 30.99 -48.30
CA ASP A 71 -0.53 31.08 -49.34
C ASP A 71 0.64 31.89 -48.79
N LEU A 72 1.53 31.18 -48.06
CA LEU A 72 2.85 31.68 -47.75
C LEU A 72 3.78 31.23 -48.89
N PRO A 73 4.51 32.18 -49.57
CA PRO A 73 5.46 31.78 -50.60
C PRO A 73 6.56 30.90 -49.96
N TRP A 74 6.78 29.73 -50.54
CA TRP A 74 7.87 28.87 -50.14
C TRP A 74 9.23 29.49 -50.46
N PRO A 75 10.31 29.20 -49.76
CA PRO A 75 11.66 29.74 -50.00
C PRO A 75 12.18 29.49 -51.42
N ASP A 76 11.67 28.48 -52.14
CA ASP A 76 12.06 28.13 -53.49
C ASP A 76 11.49 29.10 -54.54
N ASP A 77 10.48 29.93 -54.23
CA ASP A 77 9.90 30.95 -55.09
C ASP A 77 10.59 32.32 -54.98
N ILE A 78 11.55 32.45 -54.07
CA ILE A 78 12.38 33.65 -53.92
C ILE A 78 13.65 33.45 -54.73
N ALA A 79 13.78 34.11 -55.87
CA ALA A 79 15.03 34.17 -56.61
C ALA A 79 16.08 34.91 -55.74
N ILE A 80 16.93 34.14 -55.07
CA ILE A 80 18.10 34.70 -54.40
C ILE A 80 19.08 35.05 -55.50
N GLU A 81 19.33 36.35 -55.74
CA GLU A 81 20.40 36.81 -56.59
C GLU A 81 21.71 36.20 -56.08
N GLY A 82 22.45 35.55 -56.97
CA GLY A 82 23.65 34.79 -56.61
C GLY A 82 24.64 35.71 -55.86
N PHE A 83 25.02 35.27 -54.65
CA PHE A 83 26.15 35.87 -53.93
C PHE A 83 27.37 35.65 -54.81
N GLU A 84 28.07 36.73 -55.20
CA GLU A 84 29.44 36.63 -55.70
C GLU A 84 30.28 35.97 -54.63
N PRO A 85 31.08 34.94 -54.96
CA PRO A 85 32.01 34.36 -54.01
C PRO A 85 32.90 35.46 -53.45
N LEU A 86 32.91 35.62 -52.10
CA LEU A 86 33.90 36.44 -51.47
C LEU A 86 35.27 35.93 -51.85
N GLU A 87 36.09 36.78 -52.49
CA GLU A 87 37.51 36.46 -52.70
C GLU A 87 38.12 36.20 -51.32
N PRO A 88 38.96 35.18 -51.14
CA PRO A 88 39.68 34.96 -49.88
C PRO A 88 40.51 36.22 -49.64
N GLU A 89 40.23 36.98 -48.57
CA GLU A 89 41.18 37.97 -48.10
C GLU A 89 42.44 37.23 -47.67
N GLU A 90 43.52 37.37 -48.39
CA GLU A 90 44.83 36.95 -48.02
C GLU A 90 45.24 37.82 -46.79
N ASP A 91 45.64 37.12 -45.71
CA ASP A 91 46.26 37.68 -44.49
C ASP A 91 45.33 38.46 -43.52
N ILE A 92 44.28 37.81 -43.01
CA ILE A 92 43.90 38.08 -41.64
C ILE A 92 44.90 37.34 -40.75
N GLU A 93 46.01 38.01 -40.32
CA GLU A 93 46.72 37.68 -39.11
C GLU A 93 45.65 37.81 -38.01
N PHE A 94 45.16 36.67 -37.50
CA PHE A 94 44.54 36.63 -36.18
C PHE A 94 45.64 37.15 -35.25
N ALA A 95 45.59 38.44 -34.92
CA ALA A 95 46.29 38.92 -33.75
C ALA A 95 45.94 37.94 -32.66
N GLY A 96 46.90 37.18 -32.22
CA GLY A 96 46.71 36.26 -31.09
C GLY A 96 46.10 37.04 -29.97
N LEU A 97 44.79 36.99 -29.85
CA LEU A 97 44.16 37.15 -28.58
C LEU A 97 44.78 36.04 -27.75
N ASP A 98 45.88 36.38 -27.09
CA ASP A 98 46.31 35.67 -25.90
C ASP A 98 45.11 35.78 -24.95
N LEU A 99 44.14 34.87 -25.14
CA LEU A 99 43.24 34.51 -24.10
C LEU A 99 44.13 33.86 -23.06
N GLY A 100 44.86 34.69 -22.33
CA GLY A 100 45.45 34.28 -21.10
C GLY A 100 44.31 33.63 -20.32
N GLN A 101 44.29 32.33 -20.39
CA GLN A 101 43.57 31.54 -19.43
C GLN A 101 44.16 31.89 -18.10
N THR A 102 43.63 32.94 -17.51
CA THR A 102 43.78 33.13 -16.08
C THR A 102 42.92 32.04 -15.49
N GLU A 103 43.52 30.86 -15.36
CA GLU A 103 42.98 29.80 -14.51
C GLU A 103 42.89 30.45 -13.13
N VAL A 104 41.72 30.94 -12.75
CA VAL A 104 41.46 31.41 -11.41
C VAL A 104 41.31 30.18 -10.53
N VAL A 105 42.41 29.50 -10.25
CA VAL A 105 42.47 28.48 -9.24
C VAL A 105 42.50 29.17 -7.89
N PHE A 106 41.45 29.05 -7.11
CA PHE A 106 41.44 29.52 -5.74
C PHE A 106 42.39 28.68 -4.89
N GLU A 107 43.60 29.22 -4.61
CA GLU A 107 44.54 28.56 -3.72
C GLU A 107 43.91 28.39 -2.34
N GLY A 108 43.84 27.14 -1.86
CA GLY A 108 43.28 26.79 -0.56
C GLY A 108 41.78 26.49 -0.53
N ALA A 109 41.14 26.34 -1.69
CA ALA A 109 39.76 25.85 -1.72
C ALA A 109 39.69 24.36 -1.23
N GLU A 110 38.72 24.09 -0.34
CA GLU A 110 38.37 22.69 -0.01
C GLU A 110 37.73 22.05 -1.22
N THR A 111 38.25 20.91 -1.65
CA THR A 111 37.72 20.18 -2.82
C THR A 111 36.97 18.95 -2.38
N GLU A 112 35.84 18.69 -3.01
CA GLU A 112 35.03 17.47 -2.84
C GLU A 112 34.86 16.78 -4.19
N ARG A 113 35.30 15.53 -4.27
CA ARG A 113 35.14 14.71 -5.47
C ARG A 113 33.76 14.10 -5.49
N VAL A 114 32.98 14.45 -6.49
CA VAL A 114 31.61 13.92 -6.69
C VAL A 114 31.68 12.62 -7.49
N SER A 115 32.43 12.60 -8.62
CA SER A 115 32.69 11.39 -9.43
C SER A 115 34.15 11.36 -9.95
N GLU A 116 34.48 10.40 -10.80
CA GLU A 116 35.81 10.30 -11.42
C GLU A 116 36.16 11.56 -12.23
N ASN A 117 35.16 12.13 -12.90
CA ASN A 117 35.31 13.25 -13.84
C ASN A 117 34.80 14.59 -13.29
N LEU A 118 34.36 14.65 -12.00
CA LEU A 118 33.69 15.81 -11.42
C LEU A 118 34.22 16.15 -10.04
N VAL A 119 34.66 17.40 -9.87
CA VAL A 119 35.18 17.95 -8.60
C VAL A 119 34.50 19.29 -8.30
N LEU A 120 33.97 19.43 -7.10
CA LEU A 120 33.50 20.71 -6.57
C LEU A 120 34.61 21.37 -5.71
N GLY A 121 34.88 22.63 -5.95
CA GLY A 121 35.77 23.45 -5.16
C GLY A 121 34.97 24.43 -4.31
N PHE A 122 35.31 24.55 -3.02
CA PHE A 122 34.68 25.48 -2.09
C PHE A 122 35.76 26.40 -1.53
N PRO A 123 35.98 27.60 -2.13
CA PRO A 123 36.85 28.61 -1.58
C PRO A 123 36.44 28.98 -0.17
N GLN A 124 37.40 29.30 0.69
CA GLN A 124 37.09 29.81 2.02
C GLN A 124 36.47 31.20 1.91
N THR A 125 35.21 31.31 2.31
CA THR A 125 34.40 32.54 2.28
C THR A 125 33.97 32.93 3.69
N GLU A 126 33.75 34.23 3.89
CA GLU A 126 33.10 34.77 5.10
C GLU A 126 31.79 35.48 4.66
N PRO A 127 30.59 34.95 5.07
CA PRO A 127 30.33 33.81 5.94
C PRO A 127 30.59 32.44 5.26
N PRO A 128 30.79 31.35 6.05
CA PRO A 128 31.04 30.04 5.51
C PRO A 128 29.77 29.46 4.89
N PHE A 129 29.91 28.57 3.88
CA PHE A 129 28.78 27.84 3.25
C PHE A 129 28.27 26.74 4.18
N THR A 130 27.22 27.05 4.96
CA THR A 130 26.70 26.16 6.02
C THR A 130 25.96 24.97 5.52
N ASP A 131 25.26 25.07 4.37
CA ASP A 131 24.38 23.99 3.80
C ASP A 131 25.13 23.09 2.81
N ARG A 132 26.46 23.14 2.82
CA ARG A 132 27.32 22.46 1.84
C ARG A 132 27.01 20.97 1.72
N GLY A 133 26.79 20.25 2.84
CA GLY A 133 26.55 18.82 2.83
C GLY A 133 25.29 18.45 2.05
N ASP A 134 24.16 19.05 2.40
CA ASP A 134 22.87 18.82 1.74
C ASP A 134 22.88 19.29 0.28
N PHE A 135 23.58 20.40 0.01
CA PHE A 135 23.76 20.94 -1.34
C PHE A 135 24.49 19.95 -2.26
N VAL A 136 25.61 19.37 -1.80
CA VAL A 136 26.41 18.42 -2.57
C VAL A 136 25.64 17.13 -2.80
N GLU A 137 24.93 16.59 -1.79
CA GLU A 137 24.11 15.40 -1.92
C GLU A 137 23.00 15.61 -2.96
N ARG A 138 22.32 16.76 -2.89
CA ARG A 138 21.27 17.10 -3.86
C ARG A 138 21.81 17.30 -5.27
N TYR A 139 22.95 17.99 -5.41
CA TYR A 139 23.60 18.17 -6.70
C TYR A 139 23.98 16.82 -7.32
N ARG A 140 24.59 15.92 -6.55
CA ARG A 140 24.95 14.56 -7.00
C ARG A 140 23.75 13.80 -7.54
N ALA A 141 22.59 13.92 -6.91
CA ALA A 141 21.36 13.25 -7.35
C ALA A 141 20.76 13.84 -8.64
N LEU A 142 21.19 15.02 -9.08
CA LEU A 142 20.62 15.74 -10.24
C LEU A 142 21.63 16.03 -11.35
N SER A 143 22.93 15.77 -11.12
CA SER A 143 24.02 16.08 -12.06
C SER A 143 23.93 15.22 -13.30
N THR A 144 23.98 15.86 -14.48
CA THR A 144 24.02 15.14 -15.78
C THR A 144 25.36 14.49 -16.05
N ILE A 145 26.44 15.00 -15.43
CA ILE A 145 27.78 14.38 -15.49
C ILE A 145 27.79 13.07 -14.73
N GLU A 146 27.15 13.03 -13.54
CA GLU A 146 27.07 11.83 -12.70
C GLU A 146 26.15 10.76 -13.31
N GLU A 147 24.97 11.15 -13.82
CA GLU A 147 23.98 10.21 -14.39
C GLU A 147 24.49 9.47 -15.64
N LEU A 148 25.36 10.13 -16.43
CA LEU A 148 25.82 9.65 -17.72
C LEU A 148 27.34 9.39 -17.73
N ASP A 149 27.92 8.98 -16.61
CA ASP A 149 29.36 8.70 -16.48
C ASP A 149 29.73 7.39 -17.18
N ASP A 150 29.84 7.45 -18.52
CA ASP A 150 30.29 6.35 -19.37
C ASP A 150 31.81 6.49 -19.68
N ALA A 151 32.54 5.39 -19.60
CA ALA A 151 34.00 5.31 -19.80
C ALA A 151 34.52 5.83 -21.17
N ASP A 152 33.65 6.07 -22.15
CA ASP A 152 33.97 6.53 -23.51
C ASP A 152 33.53 8.02 -23.74
N THR A 153 33.34 8.83 -22.69
CA THR A 153 32.87 10.22 -22.85
C THR A 153 33.90 11.10 -23.50
N ASP A 154 33.58 11.67 -24.66
CA ASP A 154 34.44 12.64 -25.39
C ASP A 154 34.45 13.98 -24.65
N THR A 155 35.63 14.67 -24.70
CA THR A 155 35.81 16.00 -24.07
C THR A 155 34.77 17.02 -24.49
N ALA A 156 34.27 16.97 -25.73
CA ALA A 156 33.22 17.89 -26.22
C ALA A 156 31.84 17.60 -25.57
N GLN A 157 31.52 16.36 -25.31
CA GLN A 157 30.30 15.95 -24.60
C GLN A 157 30.41 16.32 -23.13
N LEU A 158 31.55 16.10 -22.50
CA LEU A 158 31.79 16.50 -21.12
C LEU A 158 31.66 18.02 -20.95
N ALA A 159 32.19 18.82 -21.88
CA ALA A 159 32.05 20.27 -21.85
C ALA A 159 30.59 20.75 -22.06
N ALA A 160 29.77 20.02 -22.81
CA ALA A 160 28.35 20.32 -22.98
C ALA A 160 27.59 20.05 -21.67
N ARG A 161 27.78 18.88 -21.06
CA ARG A 161 27.21 18.51 -19.77
C ARG A 161 27.64 19.45 -18.64
N ALA A 162 28.91 19.89 -18.68
CA ALA A 162 29.41 20.84 -17.70
C ALA A 162 28.68 22.19 -17.72
N ARG A 163 28.19 22.64 -18.88
CA ARG A 163 27.36 23.85 -18.94
C ARG A 163 25.97 23.63 -18.34
N GLU A 164 25.38 22.48 -18.56
CA GLU A 164 24.10 22.11 -17.95
C GLU A 164 24.24 22.01 -16.42
N ASP A 165 25.32 21.43 -15.95
CA ASP A 165 25.62 21.31 -14.53
C ASP A 165 26.00 22.66 -13.89
N GLU A 166 26.64 23.58 -14.62
CA GLU A 166 26.87 24.96 -14.17
C GLU A 166 25.55 25.69 -13.91
N GLU A 167 24.59 25.56 -14.85
CA GLU A 167 23.25 26.13 -14.69
C GLU A 167 22.48 25.48 -13.54
N LEU A 168 22.59 24.15 -13.41
CA LEU A 168 22.03 23.40 -12.29
C LEU A 168 22.58 23.88 -10.95
N LEU A 169 23.91 24.01 -10.82
CA LEU A 169 24.57 24.53 -9.61
C LEU A 169 24.09 25.93 -9.27
N ALA A 170 24.04 26.83 -10.26
CA ALA A 170 23.56 28.20 -10.06
C ALA A 170 22.09 28.23 -9.60
N ASN A 171 21.24 27.38 -10.17
CA ASN A 171 19.85 27.26 -9.76
C ASN A 171 19.72 26.68 -8.35
N LEU A 172 20.48 25.65 -8.02
CA LEU A 172 20.50 25.09 -6.66
C LEU A 172 20.96 26.11 -5.62
N LEU A 173 22.00 26.89 -5.92
CA LEU A 173 22.45 27.97 -5.02
C LEU A 173 21.34 28.99 -4.74
N ARG A 174 20.54 29.37 -5.75
CA ARG A 174 19.36 30.22 -5.57
C ARG A 174 18.29 29.55 -4.70
N VAL A 175 18.08 28.22 -4.84
CA VAL A 175 17.14 27.47 -3.99
C VAL A 175 17.56 27.57 -2.51
N TYR A 176 18.86 27.52 -2.21
CA TYR A 176 19.39 27.68 -0.86
C TYR A 176 19.54 29.14 -0.40
N GLY A 177 19.08 30.10 -1.21
CA GLY A 177 19.11 31.54 -0.86
C GLY A 177 20.40 32.29 -1.19
N TYR A 178 21.25 31.74 -2.05
CA TYR A 178 22.49 32.39 -2.50
C TYR A 178 22.28 32.99 -3.90
N TYR A 179 21.70 34.18 -3.98
CA TYR A 179 21.33 34.82 -5.25
C TYR A 179 22.49 35.51 -5.95
N ASP A 180 23.56 35.90 -5.23
CA ASP A 180 24.77 36.49 -5.77
C ASP A 180 25.91 35.50 -5.95
N ALA A 181 25.57 34.19 -5.88
CA ALA A 181 26.54 33.13 -6.05
C ALA A 181 27.13 33.10 -7.45
N GLN A 182 28.42 32.76 -7.51
CA GLN A 182 29.16 32.54 -8.76
C GLN A 182 29.66 31.10 -8.83
N VAL A 183 29.40 30.44 -9.95
CA VAL A 183 29.95 29.13 -10.26
C VAL A 183 30.99 29.32 -11.35
N ILE A 184 32.22 28.92 -11.09
CA ILE A 184 33.36 29.09 -12.00
C ILE A 184 33.75 27.70 -12.52
N GLN A 185 33.45 27.46 -13.78
CA GLN A 185 33.77 26.21 -14.45
C GLN A 185 35.23 26.20 -14.96
N SER A 186 35.94 25.11 -14.71
CA SER A 186 37.22 24.81 -15.38
C SER A 186 37.21 23.34 -15.88
N VAL A 187 37.61 23.15 -17.14
CA VAL A 187 37.73 21.87 -17.77
C VAL A 187 39.19 21.62 -18.11
N GLY A 188 39.81 20.61 -17.51
CA GLY A 188 41.24 20.35 -17.70
C GLY A 188 41.65 18.98 -17.18
N ALA A 189 42.89 18.57 -17.48
CA ALA A 189 43.51 17.46 -16.78
C ALA A 189 44.00 17.92 -15.43
N VAL A 190 43.74 17.19 -14.35
CA VAL A 190 44.24 17.46 -13.00
C VAL A 190 45.76 17.61 -13.01
N GLU A 191 46.32 18.56 -12.24
CA GLU A 191 47.74 18.92 -12.13
C GLU A 191 48.71 17.73 -12.28
N ALA A 192 49.72 17.94 -13.15
CA ALA A 192 50.74 16.96 -13.51
C ALA A 192 51.62 16.55 -12.30
N GLY A 193 51.30 15.39 -11.73
CA GLY A 193 52.22 14.61 -10.92
C GLY A 193 52.48 13.29 -11.68
N GLU A 194 53.69 13.18 -12.29
CA GLU A 194 54.31 11.99 -12.83
C GLU A 194 53.42 10.81 -13.27
N ASP A 195 53.10 10.75 -14.54
CA ASP A 195 52.58 9.72 -15.44
C ASP A 195 51.30 10.16 -16.18
N THR A 196 51.51 10.82 -17.33
CA THR A 196 50.46 11.53 -18.09
C THR A 196 49.83 10.72 -19.24
N ALA A 197 49.73 9.41 -19.15
CA ALA A 197 49.26 8.62 -20.28
C ALA A 197 47.81 8.10 -20.18
N ASP A 198 47.12 8.27 -19.05
CA ASP A 198 45.76 7.68 -18.82
C ASP A 198 44.83 8.54 -17.95
N GLN A 199 44.86 9.89 -18.15
CA GLN A 199 43.98 10.78 -17.35
C GLN A 199 42.74 11.19 -18.13
N SER A 200 41.60 10.73 -17.67
CA SER A 200 40.28 11.21 -18.14
C SER A 200 40.10 12.72 -17.86
N PRO A 201 39.47 13.49 -18.78
CA PRO A 201 39.24 14.91 -18.57
C PRO A 201 38.33 15.11 -17.35
N THR A 202 38.71 16.03 -16.46
CA THR A 202 37.96 16.34 -15.23
C THR A 202 37.34 17.73 -15.33
N VAL A 203 36.08 17.85 -14.92
CA VAL A 203 35.39 19.12 -14.74
C VAL A 203 35.51 19.54 -13.28
N ARG A 204 35.85 20.77 -13.06
CA ARG A 204 35.87 21.39 -11.73
C ARG A 204 34.97 22.61 -11.73
N PHE A 205 34.09 22.70 -10.70
CA PHE A 205 33.29 23.88 -10.40
C PHE A 205 33.76 24.46 -9.07
N ASP A 206 34.28 25.66 -9.12
CA ASP A 206 34.55 26.44 -7.91
C ASP A 206 33.34 27.32 -7.56
N ILE A 207 32.76 27.08 -6.37
CA ILE A 207 31.52 27.68 -5.92
C ILE A 207 31.83 28.80 -4.95
N VAL A 208 31.51 30.03 -5.31
CA VAL A 208 31.58 31.20 -4.45
C VAL A 208 30.16 31.60 -4.08
N PRO A 209 29.63 31.20 -2.90
CA PRO A 209 28.21 31.34 -2.58
C PRO A 209 27.76 32.79 -2.38
N GLY A 210 28.65 33.71 -1.94
CA GLY A 210 28.26 35.04 -1.54
C GLY A 210 27.54 35.06 -0.19
N GLU A 211 26.75 36.12 0.06
CA GLU A 211 25.95 36.24 1.27
C GLU A 211 24.64 35.46 1.11
N ARG A 212 24.19 34.76 2.16
CA ARG A 212 22.89 34.04 2.18
C ARG A 212 21.78 35.02 2.50
N TYR A 213 20.81 35.11 1.64
CA TYR A 213 19.65 35.97 1.75
C TYR A 213 18.72 35.56 2.86
N ARG A 214 17.96 36.51 3.39
CA ARG A 214 16.94 36.31 4.42
C ARG A 214 15.60 36.78 3.91
N TYR A 215 14.52 36.24 4.53
CA TYR A 215 13.20 36.82 4.28
C TYR A 215 13.11 38.21 4.90
N GLY A 216 12.77 39.20 4.08
CA GLY A 216 12.43 40.53 4.48
C GLY A 216 11.00 40.64 4.98
N ALA A 217 10.12 41.23 4.18
CA ALA A 217 8.66 41.17 4.46
C ALA A 217 8.06 39.81 4.11
N VAL A 218 7.11 39.36 4.93
CA VAL A 218 6.29 38.14 4.65
C VAL A 218 4.83 38.55 4.75
N GLU A 219 4.18 38.66 3.60
CA GLU A 219 2.78 39.08 3.48
C GLU A 219 1.91 37.89 3.08
N LEU A 220 0.88 37.59 3.89
CA LEU A 220 -0.01 36.44 3.72
C LEU A 220 -1.45 36.86 3.35
N GLY A 221 -1.61 37.93 2.56
CA GLY A 221 -2.91 38.40 2.09
C GLY A 221 -3.89 38.66 3.24
N ASP A 222 -5.11 38.16 3.07
CA ASP A 222 -6.20 38.33 4.03
C ASP A 222 -6.23 37.28 5.16
N LEU A 223 -5.15 36.51 5.37
CA LEU A 223 -5.08 35.47 6.40
C LEU A 223 -5.47 36.00 7.79
N GLN A 224 -5.17 37.29 8.08
CA GLN A 224 -5.53 37.93 9.34
C GLN A 224 -7.06 38.01 9.60
N SER A 225 -7.87 37.86 8.57
CA SER A 225 -9.34 37.81 8.71
C SER A 225 -9.85 36.48 9.25
N ALA A 226 -9.00 35.44 9.25
CA ALA A 226 -9.36 34.12 9.77
C ALA A 226 -9.54 34.13 11.29
N GLN A 227 -10.55 33.43 11.82
CA GLN A 227 -10.80 33.32 13.26
C GLN A 227 -9.66 32.61 14.01
N ASP A 228 -8.96 31.68 13.31
CA ASP A 228 -7.85 30.89 13.84
C ASP A 228 -6.48 31.43 13.37
N TYR A 229 -6.40 32.75 13.13
CA TYR A 229 -5.20 33.38 12.55
C TYR A 229 -3.89 32.96 13.22
N GLU A 230 -3.82 32.95 14.55
CA GLU A 230 -2.60 32.60 15.28
C GLU A 230 -2.11 31.18 14.94
N ALA A 231 -3.03 30.21 14.94
CA ALA A 231 -2.71 28.82 14.63
C ALA A 231 -2.36 28.63 13.14
N LEU A 232 -3.04 29.34 12.25
CA LEU A 232 -2.76 29.29 10.81
C LEU A 232 -1.44 29.98 10.48
N ARG A 233 -1.14 31.08 11.18
CA ARG A 233 0.14 31.80 11.02
C ARG A 233 1.31 30.95 11.53
N GLU A 234 1.12 30.18 12.62
CA GLU A 234 2.11 29.24 13.14
C GLU A 234 2.32 28.06 12.17
N ALA A 235 1.25 27.62 11.47
CA ALA A 235 1.35 26.58 10.47
C ALA A 235 2.12 26.98 9.20
N PHE A 236 2.31 28.29 8.97
CA PHE A 236 3.21 28.81 7.95
C PHE A 236 4.50 29.25 8.63
N GLY A 237 5.50 28.37 8.65
CA GLY A 237 6.70 28.47 9.48
C GLY A 237 7.73 29.50 9.04
N ILE A 238 7.50 30.30 7.96
CA ILE A 238 8.44 31.33 7.50
C ILE A 238 8.19 32.67 8.21
N TYR A 239 9.24 33.25 8.77
CA TYR A 239 9.21 34.54 9.44
C TYR A 239 10.26 35.52 8.88
N PRO A 240 10.02 36.84 8.97
CA PRO A 240 11.03 37.84 8.65
C PRO A 240 12.33 37.57 9.41
N GLY A 241 13.47 37.59 8.68
CA GLY A 241 14.79 37.31 9.22
C GLY A 241 15.27 35.85 9.14
N ASP A 242 14.39 34.90 8.82
CA ASP A 242 14.78 33.51 8.53
C ASP A 242 15.64 33.46 7.25
N TYR A 243 16.48 32.44 7.12
CA TYR A 243 17.23 32.24 5.88
C TYR A 243 16.31 31.85 4.73
N LEU A 244 16.48 32.50 3.60
CA LEU A 244 15.69 32.25 2.42
C LEU A 244 16.03 30.87 1.82
N GLN A 245 14.99 30.08 1.59
CA GLN A 245 15.08 28.79 0.92
C GLN A 245 13.80 28.55 0.13
N SER A 246 13.90 28.44 -1.20
CA SER A 246 12.73 28.40 -2.06
C SER A 246 11.87 27.16 -1.86
N ASP A 247 12.48 26.01 -1.56
CA ASP A 247 11.73 24.76 -1.29
C ASP A 247 10.85 24.87 -0.04
N THR A 248 11.34 25.63 0.96
CA THR A 248 10.57 25.86 2.19
C THR A 248 9.27 26.61 1.89
N ILE A 249 9.28 27.55 0.93
CA ILE A 249 8.08 28.30 0.54
C ILE A 249 6.99 27.34 0.06
N VAL A 250 7.34 26.39 -0.80
CA VAL A 250 6.39 25.41 -1.33
C VAL A 250 5.89 24.47 -0.23
N GLN A 251 6.80 24.02 0.65
CA GLN A 251 6.41 23.15 1.76
C GLN A 251 5.45 23.88 2.72
N GLU A 252 5.78 25.10 3.12
CA GLU A 252 4.94 25.89 4.03
C GLU A 252 3.60 26.29 3.41
N GLN A 253 3.55 26.49 2.10
CA GLN A 253 2.30 26.69 1.38
C GLN A 253 1.39 25.44 1.49
N PHE A 254 1.94 24.23 1.33
CA PHE A 254 1.20 22.99 1.52
C PHE A 254 0.75 22.78 2.98
N ASP A 255 1.61 23.15 3.94
CA ASP A 255 1.28 23.02 5.36
C ASP A 255 0.18 24.01 5.76
N LEU A 256 0.20 25.23 5.25
CA LEU A 256 -0.87 26.22 5.42
C LEU A 256 -2.19 25.76 4.75
N ASP A 257 -2.14 25.27 3.51
CA ASP A 257 -3.34 24.72 2.81
C ASP A 257 -3.96 23.55 3.60
N ARG A 258 -3.11 22.68 4.11
CA ARG A 258 -3.56 21.60 4.98
C ARG A 258 -4.18 22.12 6.26
N ALA A 259 -3.55 23.10 6.94
CA ALA A 259 -4.04 23.70 8.16
C ALA A 259 -5.40 24.38 7.93
N LEU A 260 -5.56 25.15 6.86
CA LEU A 260 -6.84 25.75 6.46
C LEU A 260 -7.91 24.67 6.24
N GLY A 261 -7.59 23.63 5.50
CA GLY A 261 -8.50 22.51 5.24
C GLY A 261 -8.93 21.75 6.50
N GLU A 262 -8.09 21.70 7.55
CA GLU A 262 -8.38 20.97 8.79
C GLU A 262 -8.99 21.84 9.90
N THR A 263 -8.99 23.18 9.75
CA THR A 263 -9.51 24.11 10.77
C THR A 263 -10.82 24.79 10.41
N GLY A 264 -11.42 24.40 9.28
CA GLY A 264 -12.77 24.85 8.96
C GLY A 264 -12.88 25.77 7.74
N TYR A 265 -11.90 25.82 6.87
CA TYR A 265 -11.88 26.72 5.70
C TYR A 265 -11.94 25.93 4.38
N PRO A 266 -13.13 25.38 3.99
CA PRO A 266 -13.28 24.56 2.79
C PRO A 266 -13.07 25.32 1.48
N PHE A 267 -13.26 26.61 1.49
CA PHE A 267 -13.19 27.50 0.32
C PHE A 267 -11.98 28.42 0.34
N ALA A 268 -10.97 28.11 1.19
CA ALA A 268 -9.75 28.88 1.22
C ALA A 268 -9.02 28.78 -0.13
N GLU A 269 -8.54 29.91 -0.60
CA GLU A 269 -7.73 30.01 -1.82
C GLU A 269 -6.33 30.54 -1.45
N ILE A 270 -5.31 29.89 -1.99
CA ILE A 270 -3.91 30.30 -1.83
C ILE A 270 -3.35 30.54 -3.23
N GLY A 271 -2.93 31.78 -3.48
CA GLY A 271 -2.32 32.17 -4.75
C GLY A 271 -0.91 31.63 -4.93
N GLU A 272 -0.31 31.91 -6.07
CA GLU A 272 1.10 31.59 -6.33
C GLU A 272 2.02 32.47 -5.46
N PRO A 273 3.07 31.92 -4.88
CA PRO A 273 4.03 32.69 -4.10
C PRO A 273 4.83 33.62 -5.03
N GLN A 274 4.99 34.87 -4.62
CA GLN A 274 5.82 35.85 -5.28
C GLN A 274 6.97 36.23 -4.37
N LEU A 275 8.20 36.04 -4.85
CA LEU A 275 9.43 36.38 -4.13
C LEU A 275 10.16 37.47 -4.87
N LEU A 276 10.27 38.66 -4.24
CA LEU A 276 10.99 39.79 -4.77
C LEU A 276 12.35 39.87 -4.10
N ILE A 277 13.42 39.69 -4.86
CA ILE A 277 14.78 39.72 -4.36
C ILE A 277 15.34 41.17 -4.39
N ASP A 278 15.86 41.63 -3.26
CA ASP A 278 16.53 42.91 -3.09
C ASP A 278 18.00 42.67 -2.78
N HIS A 279 18.86 42.90 -3.78
CA HIS A 279 20.31 42.69 -3.67
C HIS A 279 21.01 43.74 -2.77
N GLU A 280 20.40 44.93 -2.56
CA GLU A 280 20.99 45.94 -1.68
C GLU A 280 20.77 45.60 -0.20
N ARG A 281 19.59 45.01 0.13
CA ARG A 281 19.26 44.58 1.50
C ARG A 281 19.71 43.16 1.82
N VAL A 282 20.09 42.36 0.79
CA VAL A 282 20.36 40.93 0.90
C VAL A 282 19.12 40.20 1.48
N GLU A 283 17.94 40.58 1.01
CA GLU A 283 16.65 40.08 1.48
C GLU A 283 15.73 39.71 0.30
N GLY A 284 14.79 38.81 0.59
CA GLY A 284 13.68 38.49 -0.32
C GLY A 284 12.35 38.76 0.35
N ASP A 285 11.52 39.62 -0.25
CA ASP A 285 10.17 39.90 0.22
C ASP A 285 9.20 38.86 -0.37
N LEU A 286 8.55 38.11 0.50
CA LEU A 286 7.60 37.04 0.12
C LEU A 286 6.17 37.55 0.22
N THR A 287 5.43 37.46 -0.87
CA THR A 287 3.99 37.74 -0.89
C THR A 287 3.24 36.46 -1.30
N LEU A 288 2.33 35.98 -0.45
CA LEU A 288 1.44 34.87 -0.70
C LEU A 288 0.00 35.34 -0.47
N ASN A 289 -0.77 35.47 -1.54
CA ASN A 289 -2.17 35.92 -1.41
C ASN A 289 -3.03 34.78 -0.88
N VAL A 290 -3.45 34.87 0.39
CA VAL A 290 -4.31 33.88 1.05
C VAL A 290 -5.67 34.49 1.33
N GLU A 291 -6.72 33.88 0.82
CA GLU A 291 -8.11 34.25 1.06
C GLU A 291 -8.81 33.11 1.82
N PRO A 292 -9.04 33.22 3.14
CA PRO A 292 -9.66 32.15 3.92
C PRO A 292 -11.13 31.87 3.56
N ASN A 293 -11.85 32.85 3.02
CA ASN A 293 -13.25 32.78 2.58
C ASN A 293 -14.23 32.27 3.68
N GLY A 294 -13.86 32.46 4.95
CA GLY A 294 -14.69 32.19 6.10
C GLY A 294 -14.59 30.76 6.66
N LYS A 295 -14.99 30.64 7.94
CA LYS A 295 -14.98 29.36 8.66
C LYS A 295 -16.34 28.68 8.59
N TYR A 296 -16.37 27.35 8.43
CA TYR A 296 -17.59 26.56 8.25
C TYR A 296 -17.63 25.34 9.14
N VAL A 297 -18.85 24.87 9.41
CA VAL A 297 -19.16 23.59 10.02
C VAL A 297 -19.88 22.69 9.03
N PHE A 298 -19.79 21.37 9.26
CA PHE A 298 -20.54 20.39 8.47
C PHE A 298 -22.05 20.53 8.68
N GLY A 299 -22.81 20.44 7.61
CA GLY A 299 -24.26 20.33 7.57
C GLY A 299 -24.71 18.95 7.09
N GLU A 300 -25.72 18.93 6.24
CA GLU A 300 -26.29 17.69 5.71
C GLU A 300 -25.42 17.08 4.62
N VAL A 301 -25.45 15.73 4.52
CA VAL A 301 -24.89 14.99 3.38
C VAL A 301 -26.00 14.78 2.35
N VAL A 302 -25.78 15.24 1.15
CA VAL A 302 -26.74 15.20 0.03
C VAL A 302 -26.22 14.24 -1.05
N SER A 303 -27.08 13.35 -1.53
CA SER A 303 -26.74 12.39 -2.59
C SER A 303 -27.44 12.75 -3.89
N ASN A 304 -26.76 12.68 -5.01
CA ASN A 304 -27.36 12.79 -6.34
C ASN A 304 -28.24 11.59 -6.71
N ASP A 305 -28.08 10.42 -6.01
CA ASP A 305 -28.86 9.21 -6.25
C ASP A 305 -29.44 8.66 -4.92
N PRO A 306 -30.41 9.35 -4.30
CA PRO A 306 -30.96 9.00 -2.99
C PRO A 306 -31.71 7.67 -2.97
N GLY A 307 -32.15 7.17 -4.12
CA GLY A 307 -32.78 5.85 -4.24
C GLY A 307 -31.78 4.69 -4.17
N PHE A 308 -30.53 4.96 -4.44
CA PHE A 308 -29.44 3.97 -4.42
C PHE A 308 -28.64 4.03 -3.10
N LEU A 309 -28.10 5.21 -2.77
CA LEU A 309 -27.44 5.53 -1.51
C LEU A 309 -27.97 6.88 -1.03
N SER A 310 -28.86 6.88 -0.04
CA SER A 310 -29.45 8.11 0.48
C SER A 310 -28.46 8.94 1.28
N GLY A 311 -28.64 10.27 1.33
CA GLY A 311 -27.82 11.16 2.16
C GLY A 311 -27.80 10.74 3.64
N ARG A 312 -28.91 10.22 4.19
CA ARG A 312 -28.96 9.66 5.54
C ARG A 312 -28.03 8.46 5.70
N HIS A 313 -27.96 7.59 4.70
CA HIS A 313 -27.05 6.44 4.76
C HIS A 313 -25.59 6.87 4.62
N LEU A 314 -25.31 7.82 3.73
CA LEU A 314 -23.97 8.41 3.60
C LEU A 314 -23.53 9.11 4.88
N ALA A 315 -24.44 9.81 5.56
CA ALA A 315 -24.18 10.38 6.89
C ALA A 315 -23.87 9.32 7.97
N THR A 316 -24.44 8.09 7.84
CA THR A 316 -24.05 6.97 8.71
C THR A 316 -22.60 6.48 8.43
N ILE A 317 -22.13 6.65 7.19
CA ILE A 317 -20.76 6.30 6.79
C ILE A 317 -19.77 7.41 7.18
N ALA A 318 -20.21 8.68 7.22
CA ALA A 318 -19.37 9.82 7.59
C ALA A 318 -18.84 9.70 9.02
N ARG A 319 -17.66 10.32 9.27
CA ARG A 319 -17.06 10.45 10.62
C ARG A 319 -17.25 11.84 11.21
N PHE A 320 -18.15 12.63 10.65
CA PHE A 320 -18.54 13.92 11.15
C PHE A 320 -20.05 13.96 11.34
N GLU A 321 -20.48 14.81 12.23
CA GLU A 321 -21.88 15.12 12.49
C GLU A 321 -22.19 16.57 12.09
N PRO A 322 -23.45 16.91 11.77
CA PRO A 322 -23.83 18.31 11.55
C PRO A 322 -23.46 19.18 12.74
N GLY A 323 -22.76 20.28 12.51
CA GLY A 323 -22.23 21.17 13.53
C GLY A 323 -20.77 20.98 13.90
N ASP A 324 -20.15 19.87 13.51
CA ASP A 324 -18.69 19.69 13.65
C ASP A 324 -17.95 20.67 12.73
N THR A 325 -16.79 21.17 13.18
CA THR A 325 -15.91 21.98 12.33
C THR A 325 -15.55 21.22 11.07
N PHE A 326 -15.65 21.86 9.90
CA PHE A 326 -15.26 21.26 8.65
C PHE A 326 -13.78 20.83 8.70
N LYS A 327 -13.53 19.62 8.21
CA LYS A 327 -12.17 19.08 8.00
C LYS A 327 -12.11 18.39 6.65
N ARG A 328 -11.13 18.80 5.83
CA ARG A 328 -10.92 18.20 4.50
C ARG A 328 -10.61 16.71 4.61
N SER A 329 -9.85 16.29 5.63
CA SER A 329 -9.56 14.88 5.91
C SER A 329 -10.82 14.04 6.13
N LEU A 330 -11.85 14.56 6.79
CA LEU A 330 -13.12 13.86 7.03
C LEU A 330 -13.97 13.77 5.74
N SER A 331 -13.93 14.78 4.87
CA SER A 331 -14.54 14.74 3.54
C SER A 331 -13.87 13.68 2.66
N MET A 332 -12.53 13.65 2.65
CA MET A 332 -11.76 12.62 1.92
C MET A 332 -11.98 11.22 2.50
N ASP A 333 -12.14 11.10 3.83
CA ASP A 333 -12.48 9.84 4.47
C ASP A 333 -13.85 9.31 4.02
N LEU A 334 -14.86 10.18 3.95
CA LEU A 334 -16.18 9.83 3.42
C LEU A 334 -16.06 9.30 1.98
N ARG A 335 -15.33 10.01 1.11
CA ARG A 335 -15.09 9.58 -0.28
C ARG A 335 -14.46 8.19 -0.34
N ARG A 336 -13.38 7.95 0.42
CA ARG A 336 -12.71 6.64 0.50
C ARG A 336 -13.63 5.55 1.03
N ALA A 337 -14.39 5.84 2.07
CA ALA A 337 -15.31 4.88 2.67
C ALA A 337 -16.44 4.47 1.72
N VAL A 338 -17.00 5.42 0.96
CA VAL A 338 -18.04 5.14 -0.04
C VAL A 338 -17.46 4.35 -1.23
N THR A 339 -16.26 4.69 -1.71
CA THR A 339 -15.54 3.92 -2.74
C THR A 339 -15.31 2.48 -2.28
N ALA A 340 -14.88 2.28 -1.04
CA ALA A 340 -14.62 0.96 -0.45
C ALA A 340 -15.86 0.05 -0.35
N THR A 341 -17.07 0.59 -0.49
CA THR A 341 -18.29 -0.24 -0.57
C THR A 341 -18.32 -1.11 -1.82
N GLY A 342 -17.58 -0.73 -2.88
CA GLY A 342 -17.60 -1.35 -4.19
C GLY A 342 -18.93 -1.24 -4.92
N LEU A 343 -19.83 -0.35 -4.48
CA LEU A 343 -21.13 -0.09 -5.11
C LEU A 343 -21.09 0.97 -6.18
N VAL A 344 -20.04 1.80 -6.16
CA VAL A 344 -19.86 2.96 -7.04
C VAL A 344 -18.54 2.85 -7.79
N SER A 345 -18.51 3.30 -9.02
CA SER A 345 -17.30 3.39 -9.85
C SER A 345 -16.56 4.70 -9.62
N THR A 346 -17.29 5.79 -9.38
CA THR A 346 -16.70 7.09 -9.05
C THR A 346 -17.51 7.75 -7.93
N VAL A 347 -16.81 8.46 -7.07
CA VAL A 347 -17.37 9.26 -5.98
C VAL A 347 -16.66 10.61 -5.96
N GLU A 348 -17.43 11.66 -6.02
CA GLU A 348 -16.97 13.01 -5.75
C GLU A 348 -17.70 13.55 -4.52
N VAL A 349 -16.97 14.19 -3.61
CA VAL A 349 -17.51 14.76 -2.38
C VAL A 349 -17.05 16.19 -2.29
N THR A 350 -17.98 17.12 -2.48
CA THR A 350 -17.70 18.56 -2.55
C THR A 350 -18.49 19.32 -1.49
N PRO A 351 -17.88 20.28 -0.78
CA PRO A 351 -18.59 21.17 0.09
C PRO A 351 -19.37 22.21 -0.72
N ARG A 352 -20.63 22.40 -0.38
CA ARG A 352 -21.48 23.47 -0.96
C ARG A 352 -21.98 24.36 0.17
N GLU A 353 -21.78 25.67 0.02
CA GLU A 353 -22.28 26.64 0.97
C GLU A 353 -23.82 26.59 1.06
N VAL A 354 -24.32 26.51 2.30
CA VAL A 354 -25.75 26.59 2.62
C VAL A 354 -26.05 27.89 3.36
N THR A 355 -25.24 28.25 4.32
CA THR A 355 -25.32 29.46 5.08
C THR A 355 -23.93 30.12 5.13
N PRO A 356 -23.80 31.36 4.66
CA PRO A 356 -22.50 32.05 4.73
C PRO A 356 -22.12 32.34 6.19
N PRO A 357 -20.81 32.46 6.49
CA PRO A 357 -20.36 32.82 7.83
C PRO A 357 -20.78 34.24 8.18
N GLN A 358 -21.12 34.47 9.46
CA GLN A 358 -21.44 35.77 9.99
C GLN A 358 -20.46 36.18 11.09
N ALA A 359 -20.44 37.45 11.47
CA ALA A 359 -19.46 37.93 12.44
C ALA A 359 -19.51 37.11 13.75
N GLY A 360 -18.50 36.29 13.96
CA GLY A 360 -18.34 35.42 15.13
C GLY A 360 -19.01 34.06 15.08
N GLU A 361 -19.79 33.75 14.02
CA GLU A 361 -20.44 32.45 13.83
C GLU A 361 -19.98 31.79 12.53
N PRO A 362 -19.60 30.49 12.54
CA PRO A 362 -19.22 29.80 11.34
C PRO A 362 -20.40 29.60 10.39
N GLY A 363 -20.13 29.59 9.08
CA GLY A 363 -21.09 29.20 8.07
C GLY A 363 -21.39 27.70 8.09
N VAL A 364 -22.34 27.23 7.29
CA VAL A 364 -22.72 25.82 7.18
C VAL A 364 -22.51 25.36 5.75
N VAL A 365 -21.81 24.23 5.57
CA VAL A 365 -21.66 23.56 4.28
C VAL A 365 -22.45 22.26 4.24
N ALA A 366 -23.21 22.03 3.16
CA ALA A 366 -23.69 20.69 2.82
C ALA A 366 -22.59 19.94 2.07
N MET A 367 -22.49 18.64 2.33
CA MET A 367 -21.58 17.77 1.60
C MET A 367 -22.33 17.11 0.46
N ASP A 368 -22.14 17.62 -0.76
CA ASP A 368 -22.74 17.06 -1.96
C ASP A 368 -21.92 15.86 -2.40
N VAL A 369 -22.58 14.71 -2.53
CA VAL A 369 -21.96 13.43 -2.92
C VAL A 369 -22.50 13.04 -4.28
N GLU A 370 -21.65 13.13 -5.30
CA GLU A 370 -21.96 12.68 -6.64
C GLU A 370 -21.44 11.26 -6.85
N LEU A 371 -22.37 10.35 -7.20
CA LEU A 371 -22.14 8.93 -7.29
C LEU A 371 -22.38 8.45 -8.73
N ARG A 372 -21.52 7.58 -9.23
CA ARG A 372 -21.80 6.74 -10.41
C ARG A 372 -21.83 5.28 -9.97
N ARG A 373 -22.91 4.56 -10.34
CA ARG A 373 -23.09 3.16 -9.94
C ARG A 373 -22.06 2.25 -10.61
N ALA A 374 -21.45 1.34 -9.85
CA ALA A 374 -20.65 0.24 -10.38
C ALA A 374 -21.53 -0.94 -10.83
N LYS A 375 -20.94 -1.91 -11.55
CA LYS A 375 -21.57 -3.20 -11.83
C LYS A 375 -21.75 -3.94 -10.50
N LEU A 376 -22.97 -4.35 -10.17
CA LEU A 376 -23.32 -4.89 -8.84
C LEU A 376 -23.18 -6.42 -8.75
N ARG A 377 -22.97 -7.12 -9.85
CA ARG A 377 -22.89 -8.58 -9.91
C ARG A 377 -21.45 -9.00 -10.17
N THR A 378 -21.00 -10.00 -9.41
CA THR A 378 -19.68 -10.61 -9.56
C THR A 378 -19.85 -12.12 -9.64
N ILE A 379 -19.18 -12.76 -10.58
CA ILE A 379 -18.98 -14.20 -10.64
C ILE A 379 -17.49 -14.42 -10.43
N ALA A 380 -17.13 -15.29 -9.50
CA ALA A 380 -15.74 -15.63 -9.24
C ALA A 380 -15.61 -17.16 -9.20
N GLY A 381 -14.48 -17.66 -9.74
CA GLY A 381 -14.10 -19.06 -9.69
C GLY A 381 -12.66 -19.18 -9.23
N ALA A 382 -12.34 -20.27 -8.53
CA ALA A 382 -10.97 -20.59 -8.14
C ALA A 382 -10.75 -22.10 -8.23
N ILE A 383 -9.55 -22.49 -8.65
CA ILE A 383 -9.08 -23.89 -8.62
C ILE A 383 -7.81 -23.88 -7.77
N GLY A 384 -7.72 -24.78 -6.82
CA GLY A 384 -6.56 -24.90 -5.94
C GLY A 384 -6.23 -26.37 -5.68
N TYR A 385 -4.98 -26.58 -5.31
CA TYR A 385 -4.48 -27.85 -4.82
C TYR A 385 -3.62 -27.60 -3.57
N GLY A 386 -3.95 -28.28 -2.50
CA GLY A 386 -3.15 -28.30 -1.28
C GLY A 386 -2.73 -29.75 -0.96
N SER A 387 -1.51 -29.95 -0.44
CA SER A 387 -1.03 -31.28 -0.03
C SER A 387 -1.92 -31.93 1.04
N GLU A 388 -2.57 -31.11 1.85
CA GLU A 388 -3.43 -31.51 2.96
C GLU A 388 -4.91 -31.51 2.58
N GLU A 389 -5.34 -30.58 1.71
CA GLU A 389 -6.75 -30.41 1.32
C GLU A 389 -7.12 -31.10 0.00
N GLY A 390 -6.12 -31.51 -0.79
CA GLY A 390 -6.29 -32.07 -2.11
C GLY A 390 -6.70 -31.04 -3.17
N VAL A 391 -7.40 -31.48 -4.21
CA VAL A 391 -7.94 -30.61 -5.26
C VAL A 391 -9.23 -29.96 -4.78
N ARG A 392 -9.37 -28.65 -5.05
CA ARG A 392 -10.55 -27.86 -4.69
C ARG A 392 -10.93 -26.93 -5.85
N VAL A 393 -12.20 -26.94 -6.21
CA VAL A 393 -12.82 -26.02 -7.16
C VAL A 393 -13.89 -25.23 -6.42
N GLN A 394 -13.83 -23.91 -6.54
CA GLN A 394 -14.79 -23.01 -5.91
C GLN A 394 -15.45 -22.14 -6.97
N ALA A 395 -16.75 -21.92 -6.84
CA ALA A 395 -17.48 -20.94 -7.62
C ALA A 395 -18.37 -20.10 -6.71
N SER A 396 -18.51 -18.81 -7.01
CA SER A 396 -19.42 -17.93 -6.30
C SER A 396 -20.09 -16.94 -7.25
N TRP A 397 -21.32 -16.60 -6.90
CA TRP A 397 -22.05 -15.47 -7.48
C TRP A 397 -22.43 -14.52 -6.37
N GLU A 398 -22.24 -13.24 -6.58
CA GLU A 398 -22.58 -12.19 -5.62
C GLU A 398 -23.32 -11.04 -6.29
N HIS A 399 -24.36 -10.54 -5.62
CA HIS A 399 -24.99 -9.28 -5.92
C HIS A 399 -24.76 -8.32 -4.74
N ARG A 400 -23.93 -7.28 -4.94
CA ARG A 400 -23.40 -6.44 -3.85
C ARG A 400 -24.44 -5.53 -3.17
N ASN A 401 -25.60 -5.30 -3.80
CA ASN A 401 -26.68 -4.43 -3.26
C ASN A 401 -28.05 -5.00 -3.61
N LEU A 402 -28.29 -6.28 -3.38
CA LEU A 402 -29.60 -6.92 -3.63
C LEU A 402 -30.65 -6.40 -2.64
N PHE A 403 -30.23 -6.03 -1.43
CA PHE A 403 -31.05 -5.50 -0.36
C PHE A 403 -30.54 -4.09 0.07
N PRO A 404 -30.89 -3.03 -0.69
CA PRO A 404 -30.37 -1.68 -0.45
C PRO A 404 -30.69 -1.16 0.98
N PRO A 405 -29.83 -0.26 1.51
CA PRO A 405 -28.49 0.04 1.06
C PRO A 405 -27.47 -1.01 1.54
N GLU A 406 -26.44 -1.30 0.73
CA GLU A 406 -25.28 -2.16 1.04
C GLU A 406 -25.59 -3.57 1.53
N GLY A 407 -26.79 -4.12 1.22
CA GLY A 407 -27.14 -5.50 1.51
C GLY A 407 -26.75 -6.41 0.33
N SER A 408 -25.69 -7.20 0.47
CA SER A 408 -25.26 -8.17 -0.53
C SER A 408 -25.85 -9.57 -0.30
N LEU A 409 -25.97 -10.33 -1.38
CA LEU A 409 -26.26 -11.76 -1.35
C LEU A 409 -25.18 -12.48 -2.15
N ARG A 410 -24.53 -13.46 -1.52
CA ARG A 410 -23.53 -14.31 -2.14
C ARG A 410 -24.00 -15.78 -2.11
N LEU A 411 -24.00 -16.41 -3.25
CA LEU A 411 -24.11 -17.86 -3.37
C LEU A 411 -22.72 -18.44 -3.59
N ARG A 412 -22.35 -19.49 -2.86
CA ARG A 412 -21.04 -20.13 -2.98
C ARG A 412 -21.16 -21.64 -3.03
N GLY A 413 -20.31 -22.25 -3.85
CA GLY A 413 -20.17 -23.70 -3.95
C GLY A 413 -18.68 -24.06 -3.96
N ILE A 414 -18.35 -25.16 -3.26
CA ILE A 414 -17.02 -25.75 -3.24
C ILE A 414 -17.20 -27.23 -3.56
N VAL A 415 -16.37 -27.75 -4.46
CA VAL A 415 -16.23 -29.16 -4.75
C VAL A 415 -14.77 -29.53 -4.70
N GLY A 416 -14.40 -30.34 -3.73
CA GLY A 416 -13.02 -30.77 -3.51
C GLY A 416 -12.94 -32.22 -3.09
N THR A 417 -11.71 -32.72 -2.96
CA THR A 417 -11.45 -34.08 -2.52
C THR A 417 -11.87 -34.34 -1.09
N GLN A 418 -11.67 -33.34 -0.21
CA GLN A 418 -11.98 -33.44 1.21
C GLN A 418 -13.18 -32.59 1.66
N GLU A 419 -13.57 -31.57 0.87
CA GLU A 419 -14.68 -30.69 1.22
C GLU A 419 -15.63 -30.50 0.04
N GLN A 420 -16.95 -30.63 0.30
CA GLN A 420 -18.00 -30.13 -0.57
C GLN A 420 -18.85 -29.18 0.24
N LEU A 421 -19.15 -27.98 -0.32
CA LEU A 421 -19.95 -26.95 0.35
C LEU A 421 -20.90 -26.27 -0.62
N ALA A 422 -22.12 -26.03 -0.14
CA ALA A 422 -23.08 -25.11 -0.76
C ALA A 422 -23.57 -24.13 0.30
N GLY A 423 -23.53 -22.83 0.02
CA GLY A 423 -23.89 -21.82 1.02
C GLY A 423 -24.47 -20.56 0.39
N VAL A 424 -25.27 -19.87 1.22
CA VAL A 424 -25.88 -18.58 0.94
C VAL A 424 -25.51 -17.62 2.07
N THR A 425 -24.88 -16.52 1.71
CA THR A 425 -24.49 -15.49 2.67
C THR A 425 -25.21 -14.19 2.34
N PHE A 426 -25.97 -13.66 3.28
CA PHE A 426 -26.42 -12.27 3.29
C PHE A 426 -25.46 -11.45 4.14
N ARG A 427 -25.01 -10.32 3.62
CA ARG A 427 -24.14 -9.39 4.34
C ARG A 427 -24.63 -7.96 4.17
N LYS A 428 -24.76 -7.24 5.27
CA LYS A 428 -25.13 -5.83 5.28
C LYS A 428 -24.06 -5.00 5.95
N ASN A 429 -23.38 -4.20 5.17
CA ASN A 429 -22.35 -3.27 5.66
C ASN A 429 -23.01 -2.04 6.29
N ASN A 430 -22.25 -1.35 7.15
CA ASN A 430 -22.66 -0.14 7.85
C ASN A 430 -24.02 -0.27 8.57
N PHE A 431 -24.33 -1.48 9.06
CA PHE A 431 -25.57 -1.79 9.73
C PHE A 431 -25.63 -1.20 11.15
N GLY A 432 -26.48 -0.18 11.34
CA GLY A 432 -26.61 0.51 12.63
C GLY A 432 -25.40 1.38 13.01
N GLY A 433 -24.49 1.64 12.08
CA GLY A 433 -23.33 2.51 12.25
C GLY A 433 -22.20 2.15 11.31
N ARG A 434 -21.25 3.06 11.14
CA ARG A 434 -20.09 2.88 10.29
C ARG A 434 -19.26 1.67 10.72
N ASP A 435 -18.78 0.92 9.73
CA ASP A 435 -17.87 -0.24 9.87
C ASP A 435 -18.48 -1.41 10.66
N ARG A 436 -19.78 -1.39 10.92
CA ARG A 436 -20.52 -2.48 11.55
C ARG A 436 -21.17 -3.33 10.47
N VAL A 437 -20.99 -4.62 10.56
CA VAL A 437 -21.46 -5.56 9.55
C VAL A 437 -22.37 -6.60 10.19
N LEU A 438 -23.55 -6.81 9.61
CA LEU A 438 -24.42 -7.94 9.92
C LEU A 438 -24.25 -8.99 8.83
N THR A 439 -23.83 -10.20 9.21
CA THR A 439 -23.71 -11.35 8.33
C THR A 439 -24.67 -12.43 8.78
N LEU A 440 -25.53 -12.92 7.87
CA LEU A 440 -26.34 -14.11 8.04
C LEU A 440 -25.88 -15.13 7.02
N ASP A 441 -25.51 -16.32 7.47
CA ASP A 441 -24.97 -17.38 6.60
C ASP A 441 -25.74 -18.69 6.84
N ALA A 442 -26.11 -19.35 5.76
CA ALA A 442 -26.69 -20.68 5.76
C ALA A 442 -25.91 -21.57 4.81
N TYR A 443 -25.40 -22.68 5.31
CA TYR A 443 -24.62 -23.58 4.47
C TYR A 443 -24.86 -25.06 4.82
N ALA A 444 -24.59 -25.90 3.84
CA ALA A 444 -24.43 -27.32 4.02
C ALA A 444 -23.05 -27.73 3.50
N ASN A 445 -22.30 -28.50 4.29
CA ASN A 445 -21.02 -29.02 3.87
C ASN A 445 -20.81 -30.49 4.26
N THR A 446 -19.89 -31.12 3.52
CA THR A 446 -19.31 -32.41 3.87
C THR A 446 -17.82 -32.25 3.96
N ILE A 447 -17.24 -32.69 5.07
CA ILE A 447 -15.79 -32.68 5.32
C ILE A 447 -15.34 -34.12 5.54
N ASP A 448 -14.21 -34.48 4.89
CA ASP A 448 -13.49 -35.72 5.10
C ASP A 448 -12.05 -35.43 5.40
N SER A 449 -11.69 -35.51 6.66
CA SER A 449 -10.34 -35.17 7.16
C SER A 449 -9.78 -36.34 7.99
N PRO A 450 -8.45 -36.39 8.22
CA PRO A 450 -7.86 -37.42 9.09
C PRO A 450 -8.43 -37.44 10.51
N ALA A 451 -8.94 -36.31 10.99
CA ALA A 451 -9.47 -36.16 12.35
C ALA A 451 -10.96 -36.60 12.46
N PHE A 452 -11.74 -36.42 11.44
CA PHE A 452 -13.18 -36.78 11.43
C PHE A 452 -13.81 -36.63 10.04
N GLU A 453 -14.89 -37.36 9.82
CA GLU A 453 -15.82 -37.10 8.73
C GLU A 453 -17.05 -36.36 9.27
N ALA A 454 -17.47 -35.27 8.62
CA ALA A 454 -18.67 -34.54 9.02
C ALA A 454 -19.60 -34.22 7.86
N ARG A 455 -20.92 -34.23 8.13
CA ARG A 455 -21.97 -33.69 7.26
C ARG A 455 -22.75 -32.67 8.06
N THR A 456 -22.63 -31.42 7.71
CA THR A 456 -23.11 -30.31 8.53
C THR A 456 -24.10 -29.45 7.77
N VAL A 457 -25.16 -29.03 8.45
CA VAL A 457 -26.02 -27.91 8.05
C VAL A 457 -25.95 -26.88 9.17
N ALA A 458 -25.67 -25.63 8.81
CA ALA A 458 -25.50 -24.55 9.77
C ALA A 458 -26.25 -23.29 9.37
N LEU A 459 -26.73 -22.57 10.38
CA LEU A 459 -27.25 -21.22 10.29
C LEU A 459 -26.43 -20.36 11.26
N THR A 460 -25.82 -19.30 10.76
CA THR A 460 -25.03 -18.37 11.58
C THR A 460 -25.50 -16.95 11.38
N GLY A 461 -25.51 -16.17 12.46
CA GLY A 461 -25.78 -14.74 12.42
C GLY A 461 -24.70 -14.03 13.23
N ILE A 462 -23.90 -13.17 12.62
CA ILE A 462 -22.78 -12.49 13.25
C ILE A 462 -22.96 -10.99 13.04
N TYR A 463 -22.81 -10.23 14.12
CA TYR A 463 -22.70 -8.78 14.12
C TYR A 463 -21.31 -8.39 14.58
N GLU A 464 -20.61 -7.62 13.76
CA GLU A 464 -19.19 -7.39 13.95
C GLU A 464 -18.76 -5.97 13.57
N ARG A 465 -17.64 -5.53 14.17
CA ARG A 465 -16.84 -4.39 13.76
C ARG A 465 -15.39 -4.82 13.69
N LYS A 466 -14.85 -4.91 12.47
CA LYS A 466 -13.48 -5.38 12.23
C LYS A 466 -12.64 -4.34 11.51
N SER A 467 -11.33 -4.48 11.61
CA SER A 467 -10.37 -3.79 10.77
C SER A 467 -10.52 -4.22 9.31
N THR A 468 -10.27 -3.29 8.42
CA THR A 468 -10.16 -3.52 6.97
C THR A 468 -8.81 -2.98 6.50
N PHE A 469 -8.35 -3.36 5.32
CA PHE A 469 -7.09 -2.84 4.75
C PHE A 469 -7.04 -1.31 4.63
N LEU A 470 -8.19 -0.66 4.49
CA LEU A 470 -8.28 0.80 4.41
C LEU A 470 -8.37 1.48 5.78
N PHE A 471 -8.87 0.75 6.79
CA PHE A 471 -9.15 1.30 8.12
C PHE A 471 -8.79 0.26 9.19
N GLN A 472 -7.54 0.28 9.64
CA GLN A 472 -7.12 -0.47 10.82
C GLN A 472 -7.77 0.15 12.06
N LYS A 473 -8.19 -0.69 12.99
CA LYS A 473 -8.85 -0.29 14.23
C LYS A 473 -8.14 -0.94 15.40
N GLU A 474 -7.87 -0.17 16.41
CA GLU A 474 -7.30 -0.67 17.67
C GLU A 474 -8.18 -1.77 18.29
N ILE A 475 -9.50 -1.60 18.24
CA ILE A 475 -10.45 -2.57 18.81
C ILE A 475 -11.40 -3.07 17.73
N SER A 476 -11.36 -4.38 17.51
CA SER A 476 -12.31 -5.14 16.69
C SER A 476 -13.11 -6.07 17.60
N TRP A 477 -14.39 -6.29 17.27
CA TRP A 477 -15.23 -7.19 18.04
C TRP A 477 -16.27 -7.87 17.14
N SER A 478 -16.73 -9.04 17.57
CA SER A 478 -17.90 -9.69 16.98
C SER A 478 -18.73 -10.40 18.04
N GLY A 479 -20.02 -10.57 17.77
CA GLY A 479 -20.91 -11.38 18.57
C GLY A 479 -21.97 -12.01 17.67
N GLY A 480 -22.41 -13.23 18.00
CA GLY A 480 -23.31 -13.91 17.09
C GLY A 480 -24.07 -15.08 17.71
N ILE A 481 -24.78 -15.78 16.84
CA ILE A 481 -25.52 -17.00 17.14
C ILE A 481 -25.16 -18.02 16.06
N GLU A 482 -24.87 -19.24 16.47
CA GLU A 482 -24.68 -20.37 15.56
C GLU A 482 -25.65 -21.50 15.94
N LEU A 483 -26.33 -22.03 14.94
CA LEU A 483 -27.18 -23.22 15.06
C LEU A 483 -26.65 -24.28 14.06
N ILE A 484 -26.16 -25.39 14.59
CA ILE A 484 -25.47 -26.42 13.82
C ILE A 484 -26.15 -27.75 14.03
N ALA A 485 -26.46 -28.44 12.96
CA ALA A 485 -26.82 -29.84 12.94
C ALA A 485 -25.75 -30.59 12.15
N THR A 486 -25.01 -31.45 12.81
CA THR A 486 -23.89 -32.16 12.17
C THR A 486 -23.95 -33.65 12.48
N GLN A 487 -23.64 -34.46 11.48
CA GLN A 487 -23.43 -35.91 11.62
C GLN A 487 -21.95 -36.18 11.47
N GLU A 488 -21.29 -36.51 12.57
CA GLU A 488 -19.85 -36.71 12.60
C GLU A 488 -19.48 -38.15 12.90
N ARG A 489 -18.44 -38.62 12.27
CA ARG A 489 -17.82 -39.91 12.53
C ARG A 489 -16.43 -39.64 13.08
N PRO A 490 -16.13 -40.02 14.34
CA PRO A 490 -14.78 -39.95 14.88
C PRO A 490 -13.87 -40.96 14.14
N PRO A 491 -12.57 -40.86 14.33
CA PRO A 491 -11.59 -41.81 13.82
C PRO A 491 -11.92 -43.24 14.20
N LYS A 492 -11.34 -44.20 13.49
CA LYS A 492 -11.54 -45.66 13.77
C LYS A 492 -10.94 -45.98 15.15
N ILE A 493 -11.59 -46.89 15.88
CA ILE A 493 -11.09 -47.46 17.12
C ILE A 493 -10.85 -48.96 16.88
N ASP A 494 -9.68 -49.46 17.21
CA ASP A 494 -9.25 -50.86 16.95
C ASP A 494 -9.44 -51.29 15.47
N GLY A 495 -9.24 -50.35 14.52
CA GLY A 495 -9.49 -50.58 13.11
C GLY A 495 -10.98 -50.66 12.73
N VAL A 496 -11.89 -50.50 13.70
CA VAL A 496 -13.35 -50.61 13.49
C VAL A 496 -13.90 -49.19 13.22
N THR A 497 -14.60 -49.06 12.11
CA THR A 497 -15.30 -47.83 11.75
C THR A 497 -16.37 -47.49 12.78
N GLN A 498 -16.26 -46.33 13.42
CA GLN A 498 -17.24 -45.88 14.39
C GLN A 498 -18.57 -45.47 13.73
N PRO A 499 -19.70 -45.63 14.43
CA PRO A 499 -20.98 -45.13 13.91
C PRO A 499 -20.99 -43.61 13.88
N ARG A 500 -21.68 -43.04 12.88
CA ARG A 500 -21.93 -41.59 12.85
C ARG A 500 -22.80 -41.19 14.03
N GLN A 501 -22.40 -40.10 14.70
CA GLN A 501 -23.19 -39.49 15.76
C GLN A 501 -23.74 -38.14 15.29
N THR A 502 -24.99 -37.87 15.68
CA THR A 502 -25.63 -36.59 15.34
C THR A 502 -25.51 -35.64 16.52
N TYR A 503 -24.95 -34.46 16.25
CA TYR A 503 -24.85 -33.37 17.21
C TYR A 503 -25.74 -32.22 16.76
N PHE A 504 -26.51 -31.67 17.69
CA PHE A 504 -27.19 -30.39 17.53
C PHE A 504 -26.53 -29.41 18.47
N VAL A 505 -25.90 -28.39 17.92
CA VAL A 505 -25.12 -27.38 18.69
C VAL A 505 -25.77 -26.02 18.50
N ALA A 506 -26.06 -25.37 19.62
CA ALA A 506 -26.40 -23.94 19.66
C ALA A 506 -25.27 -23.21 20.38
N ALA A 507 -24.69 -22.23 19.75
CA ALA A 507 -23.54 -21.48 20.25
C ALA A 507 -23.77 -19.96 20.19
N LEU A 508 -23.15 -19.26 21.13
CA LEU A 508 -23.13 -17.79 21.20
C LEU A 508 -21.68 -17.27 21.13
N PRO A 509 -21.06 -17.33 19.93
CA PRO A 509 -19.69 -16.89 19.78
C PRO A 509 -19.56 -15.36 19.95
N ALA A 510 -18.54 -14.95 20.71
CA ALA A 510 -18.11 -13.58 20.85
C ALA A 510 -16.61 -13.49 20.72
N THR A 511 -16.11 -12.45 20.05
CA THR A 511 -14.66 -12.18 19.92
C THR A 511 -14.39 -10.72 20.23
N ILE A 512 -13.21 -10.47 20.80
CA ILE A 512 -12.62 -9.14 20.93
C ILE A 512 -11.16 -9.25 20.52
N LEU A 513 -10.67 -8.28 19.79
CA LEU A 513 -9.28 -8.15 19.35
C LEU A 513 -8.83 -6.72 19.61
N LEU A 514 -7.77 -6.58 20.38
CA LEU A 514 -6.99 -5.36 20.52
C LEU A 514 -5.79 -5.49 19.57
N ASP A 515 -5.63 -4.56 18.64
CA ASP A 515 -4.59 -4.56 17.61
C ASP A 515 -3.91 -3.20 17.60
N GLU A 516 -2.70 -3.15 18.13
CA GLU A 516 -1.81 -1.99 18.16
C GLU A 516 -0.57 -2.22 17.30
N THR A 517 -0.72 -2.97 16.21
CA THR A 517 0.37 -3.16 15.24
C THR A 517 0.40 -2.03 14.23
N ASP A 518 1.57 -1.78 13.68
CA ASP A 518 1.82 -0.80 12.62
C ASP A 518 1.21 -1.19 11.27
N ASP A 519 1.15 -2.48 10.95
CA ASP A 519 0.56 -3.00 9.71
C ASP A 519 -0.31 -4.24 9.97
N LEU A 520 -1.39 -4.38 9.18
CA LEU A 520 -2.34 -5.47 9.33
C LEU A 520 -1.81 -6.80 8.79
N LEU A 521 -0.99 -6.79 7.73
CA LEU A 521 -0.52 -7.96 6.99
C LEU A 521 0.94 -8.32 7.28
N ASP A 522 1.78 -7.33 7.50
CA ASP A 522 3.21 -7.49 7.76
C ASP A 522 3.67 -6.64 8.95
N PRO A 523 3.16 -6.95 10.15
CA PRO A 523 3.47 -6.17 11.35
C PRO A 523 4.95 -6.26 11.71
N THR A 524 5.55 -5.09 11.97
CA THR A 524 6.95 -4.97 12.39
C THR A 524 7.08 -4.50 13.84
N ARG A 525 6.05 -3.82 14.36
CA ARG A 525 6.01 -3.31 15.75
C ARG A 525 4.61 -3.42 16.32
N GLY A 526 4.56 -3.49 17.66
CA GLY A 526 3.30 -3.50 18.39
C GLY A 526 2.85 -4.87 18.83
N PHE A 527 1.58 -5.00 19.16
CA PHE A 527 1.02 -6.26 19.64
C PHE A 527 -0.43 -6.45 19.23
N ARG A 528 -0.85 -7.71 19.23
CA ARG A 528 -2.26 -8.12 19.11
C ARG A 528 -2.65 -8.97 20.31
N LEU A 529 -3.82 -8.73 20.86
CA LEU A 529 -4.40 -9.55 21.93
C LEU A 529 -5.85 -9.85 21.60
N GLY A 530 -6.14 -11.11 21.30
CA GLY A 530 -7.46 -11.62 20.96
C GLY A 530 -8.04 -12.49 22.06
N ALA A 531 -9.34 -12.39 22.28
CA ALA A 531 -10.09 -13.34 23.08
C ALA A 531 -11.33 -13.79 22.33
N ARG A 532 -11.61 -15.09 22.39
CA ARG A 532 -12.79 -15.72 21.79
C ARG A 532 -13.48 -16.56 22.85
N LEU A 533 -14.77 -16.31 23.02
CA LEU A 533 -15.64 -17.01 23.96
C LEU A 533 -16.87 -17.52 23.23
N SER A 534 -17.24 -18.77 23.42
CA SER A 534 -18.43 -19.38 22.85
C SER A 534 -19.10 -20.31 23.88
N PRO A 535 -20.08 -19.81 24.64
CA PRO A 535 -20.99 -20.70 25.38
C PRO A 535 -21.76 -21.56 24.37
N GLU A 536 -21.76 -22.86 24.59
CA GLU A 536 -22.36 -23.83 23.68
C GLU A 536 -23.25 -24.82 24.42
N ALA A 537 -24.39 -25.11 23.81
CA ALA A 537 -25.28 -26.17 24.22
C ALA A 537 -25.29 -27.24 23.13
N SER A 538 -24.91 -28.46 23.45
CA SER A 538 -24.90 -29.60 22.52
C SER A 538 -25.88 -30.68 22.94
N THR A 539 -26.45 -31.37 21.96
CA THR A 539 -27.22 -32.55 22.22
C THR A 539 -26.79 -33.68 21.27
N THR A 540 -26.38 -34.82 21.83
CA THR A 540 -26.01 -36.02 21.07
C THR A 540 -26.57 -37.26 21.74
N ASN A 541 -27.19 -38.17 21.01
CA ASN A 541 -27.79 -39.43 21.52
C ASN A 541 -28.72 -39.23 22.73
N GLY A 542 -29.41 -38.07 22.81
CA GLY A 542 -30.31 -37.71 23.93
C GLY A 542 -29.59 -37.13 25.16
N VAL A 543 -28.29 -37.11 25.18
CA VAL A 543 -27.46 -36.42 26.22
C VAL A 543 -27.36 -34.93 25.88
N LYS A 544 -27.63 -34.09 26.87
CA LYS A 544 -27.47 -32.64 26.76
C LYS A 544 -26.21 -32.20 27.52
N SER A 545 -25.34 -31.49 26.83
CA SER A 545 -24.09 -30.96 27.39
C SER A 545 -24.02 -29.48 27.22
N PHE A 546 -23.46 -28.78 28.23
CA PHE A 546 -23.20 -27.34 28.21
C PHE A 546 -21.72 -27.14 28.48
N TYR A 547 -21.06 -26.40 27.62
CA TYR A 547 -19.64 -26.09 27.76
C TYR A 547 -19.30 -24.69 27.28
N LEU A 548 -18.18 -24.18 27.73
CA LEU A 548 -17.64 -22.90 27.28
C LEU A 548 -16.37 -23.15 26.44
N ARG A 549 -16.44 -22.90 25.16
CA ARG A 549 -15.24 -22.90 24.33
C ARG A 549 -14.58 -21.53 24.39
N SER A 550 -13.37 -21.46 24.93
CA SER A 550 -12.61 -20.23 25.14
C SER A 550 -11.22 -20.35 24.51
N GLN A 551 -10.74 -19.26 23.97
CA GLN A 551 -9.39 -19.15 23.39
C GLN A 551 -8.87 -17.72 23.57
N ILE A 552 -7.60 -17.59 23.91
CA ILE A 552 -6.88 -16.32 24.00
C ILE A 552 -5.66 -16.44 23.11
N ASP A 553 -5.47 -15.47 22.24
CA ASP A 553 -4.36 -15.36 21.31
C ASP A 553 -3.62 -14.05 21.58
N GLY A 554 -2.30 -14.12 21.72
CA GLY A 554 -1.43 -12.95 21.84
C GLY A 554 -0.29 -13.01 20.85
N SER A 555 0.03 -11.91 20.19
CA SER A 555 1.21 -11.76 19.33
C SER A 555 1.93 -10.45 19.66
N TYR A 556 3.25 -10.47 19.60
CA TYR A 556 4.10 -9.31 19.85
C TYR A 556 5.16 -9.21 18.76
N TYR A 557 5.43 -8.00 18.31
CA TYR A 557 6.37 -7.70 17.23
C TYR A 557 7.31 -6.59 17.64
N GLN A 558 8.60 -6.79 17.38
CA GLN A 558 9.65 -5.82 17.70
C GLN A 558 10.67 -5.76 16.58
N SER A 559 10.76 -4.61 15.91
CA SER A 559 11.86 -4.33 14.99
C SER A 559 13.15 -4.00 15.75
N ILE A 560 14.26 -4.51 15.25
CA ILE A 560 15.62 -4.29 15.77
C ILE A 560 16.46 -3.81 14.59
N GLY A 561 16.67 -2.49 14.49
CA GLY A 561 17.18 -1.85 13.27
C GLY A 561 16.18 -1.96 12.12
N ASP A 562 16.67 -1.85 10.88
CA ASP A 562 15.83 -1.77 9.68
C ASP A 562 15.55 -3.15 9.07
N ASP A 563 16.38 -4.15 9.36
CA ASP A 563 16.38 -5.43 8.67
C ASP A 563 15.90 -6.63 9.51
N LEU A 564 15.68 -6.46 10.84
CA LEU A 564 15.30 -7.54 11.71
C LEU A 564 14.02 -7.25 12.47
N VAL A 565 13.05 -8.15 12.37
CA VAL A 565 11.85 -8.16 13.22
C VAL A 565 11.81 -9.47 14.01
N VAL A 566 11.72 -9.38 15.34
CA VAL A 566 11.46 -10.52 16.21
C VAL A 566 9.97 -10.57 16.52
N ALA A 567 9.33 -11.68 16.23
CA ALA A 567 7.90 -11.89 16.46
C ALA A 567 7.66 -13.11 17.36
N GLY A 568 6.70 -12.98 18.28
CA GLY A 568 6.28 -14.05 19.16
C GLY A 568 4.77 -14.20 19.20
N ARG A 569 4.26 -15.45 19.29
CA ARG A 569 2.85 -15.76 19.45
C ARG A 569 2.62 -16.74 20.58
N ALA A 570 1.53 -16.56 21.30
CA ALA A 570 1.01 -17.52 22.27
C ALA A 570 -0.50 -17.68 22.08
N THR A 571 -0.98 -18.94 22.08
CA THR A 571 -2.39 -19.30 22.01
C THR A 571 -2.73 -20.25 23.15
N PHE A 572 -3.81 -19.96 23.87
CA PHE A 572 -4.34 -20.80 24.93
C PHE A 572 -5.82 -21.10 24.68
N GLY A 573 -6.21 -22.36 24.72
CA GLY A 573 -7.58 -22.80 24.54
C GLY A 573 -8.07 -23.68 25.70
N SER A 574 -9.37 -23.57 26.02
CA SER A 574 -10.00 -24.40 27.06
C SER A 574 -11.48 -24.65 26.77
N ILE A 575 -11.95 -25.88 27.00
CA ILE A 575 -13.36 -26.27 26.90
C ILE A 575 -13.79 -26.98 28.19
N PRO A 576 -14.12 -26.25 29.26
CA PRO A 576 -14.76 -26.79 30.48
C PRO A 576 -16.25 -27.01 30.27
N GLY A 577 -16.85 -27.92 31.07
CA GLY A 577 -18.29 -28.09 31.20
C GLY A 577 -18.88 -29.35 30.59
N ALA A 578 -18.15 -30.05 29.70
CA ALA A 578 -18.61 -31.32 29.10
C ALA A 578 -17.43 -32.30 28.97
N ASP A 579 -17.74 -33.58 28.85
CA ASP A 579 -16.74 -34.59 28.53
C ASP A 579 -16.39 -34.58 27.05
N LEU A 580 -15.17 -35.01 26.71
CA LEU A 580 -14.64 -34.96 25.34
C LEU A 580 -15.59 -35.65 24.32
N LEU A 581 -16.18 -36.76 24.72
CA LEU A 581 -17.09 -37.55 23.84
C LEU A 581 -18.44 -36.86 23.57
N ASP A 582 -18.84 -35.93 24.44
CA ASP A 582 -20.08 -35.16 24.30
C ASP A 582 -19.89 -33.91 23.40
N ILE A 583 -18.63 -33.57 23.11
CA ILE A 583 -18.27 -32.45 22.25
C ILE A 583 -18.07 -32.99 20.82
N ALA A 584 -18.76 -32.41 19.86
CA ALA A 584 -18.58 -32.76 18.44
C ALA A 584 -17.09 -32.66 18.04
N PRO A 585 -16.49 -33.65 17.35
CA PRO A 585 -15.11 -33.61 16.90
C PRO A 585 -14.72 -32.28 16.22
N SER A 586 -15.59 -31.70 15.40
CA SER A 586 -15.38 -30.41 14.75
C SER A 586 -15.26 -29.21 15.71
N ARG A 587 -15.66 -29.34 16.97
CA ARG A 587 -15.63 -28.29 18.01
C ARG A 587 -14.45 -28.42 18.99
N ARG A 588 -13.68 -29.50 18.92
CA ARG A 588 -12.50 -29.75 19.74
C ARG A 588 -11.31 -28.93 19.29
N PHE A 589 -10.27 -28.87 20.09
CA PHE A 589 -8.99 -28.29 19.70
C PHE A 589 -8.11 -29.32 19.01
N TYR A 590 -7.33 -28.83 18.05
CA TYR A 590 -6.32 -29.56 17.29
C TYR A 590 -5.11 -28.64 17.10
N ALA A 591 -3.89 -29.19 17.05
CA ALA A 591 -2.66 -28.47 16.74
C ALA A 591 -1.80 -29.22 15.71
N GLY A 592 -0.81 -28.54 15.14
CA GLY A 592 0.07 -28.99 14.08
C GLY A 592 -0.32 -28.42 12.70
N GLY A 593 0.67 -28.24 11.84
CA GLY A 593 0.54 -27.66 10.51
C GLY A 593 1.12 -26.24 10.39
N GLY A 594 1.12 -25.68 9.19
CA GLY A 594 1.77 -24.43 8.84
C GLY A 594 1.25 -23.16 9.53
N GLY A 595 0.01 -23.19 10.07
CA GLY A 595 -0.60 -22.10 10.83
C GLY A 595 -0.62 -22.34 12.35
N SER A 596 -0.09 -23.45 12.82
CA SER A 596 -0.09 -23.89 14.22
C SER A 596 1.34 -24.15 14.68
N VAL A 597 1.78 -25.40 14.69
CA VAL A 597 3.15 -25.81 15.04
C VAL A 597 3.81 -26.39 13.79
N ARG A 598 4.73 -25.64 13.20
CA ARG A 598 5.45 -26.06 11.98
C ARG A 598 6.44 -27.17 12.31
N GLY A 599 6.61 -28.11 11.40
CA GLY A 599 7.37 -29.34 11.58
C GLY A 599 6.49 -30.57 11.73
N TYR A 600 5.22 -30.39 12.10
CA TYR A 600 4.24 -31.47 12.26
C TYR A 600 3.15 -31.41 11.20
N GLY A 601 2.57 -32.55 10.87
CA GLY A 601 1.43 -32.63 9.96
C GLY A 601 0.20 -31.89 10.49
N PHE A 602 -0.73 -31.58 9.58
CA PHE A 602 -1.97 -30.87 9.93
C PHE A 602 -2.80 -31.65 10.96
N ARG A 603 -3.06 -31.01 12.12
CA ARG A 603 -3.80 -31.56 13.26
C ARG A 603 -3.16 -32.81 13.93
N LYS A 604 -1.89 -33.06 13.70
CA LYS A 604 -1.20 -34.27 14.19
C LYS A 604 -0.73 -34.18 15.65
N ILE A 605 -0.79 -33.01 16.29
CA ILE A 605 -0.39 -32.84 17.69
C ILE A 605 -1.59 -33.06 18.62
N GLY A 606 -1.40 -33.89 19.64
CA GLY A 606 -2.35 -34.15 20.70
C GLY A 606 -2.84 -35.59 20.73
N PRO A 607 -3.95 -35.87 21.43
CA PRO A 607 -4.47 -37.21 21.58
C PRO A 607 -4.82 -37.85 20.24
N SER A 608 -4.32 -39.05 20.01
CA SER A 608 -4.61 -39.89 18.85
C SER A 608 -5.21 -41.24 19.28
N ASN A 609 -5.78 -41.93 18.30
CA ASN A 609 -6.20 -43.33 18.49
C ASN A 609 -5.04 -44.30 18.18
N GLU A 610 -5.29 -45.60 18.27
CA GLU A 610 -4.30 -46.65 18.00
C GLU A 610 -3.79 -46.68 16.54
N LEU A 611 -4.44 -46.00 15.63
CA LEU A 611 -4.06 -45.88 14.22
C LEU A 611 -3.40 -44.51 13.93
N ASP A 612 -2.98 -43.80 14.97
CA ASP A 612 -2.41 -42.44 14.89
C ASP A 612 -3.32 -41.41 14.20
N GLU A 613 -4.66 -41.63 14.25
CA GLU A 613 -5.62 -40.65 13.79
C GLU A 613 -5.98 -39.67 14.93
N PRO A 614 -5.89 -38.32 14.74
CA PRO A 614 -6.09 -37.35 15.81
C PRO A 614 -7.53 -37.31 16.29
N THR A 615 -7.72 -37.38 17.61
CA THR A 615 -9.04 -37.33 18.24
C THR A 615 -9.43 -35.94 18.75
N GLY A 616 -8.49 -34.98 18.77
CA GLY A 616 -8.65 -33.65 19.34
C GLY A 616 -8.79 -33.61 20.84
N GLY A 617 -8.74 -32.44 21.42
CA GLY A 617 -8.75 -32.23 22.86
C GLY A 617 -9.62 -31.07 23.32
N ARG A 618 -9.65 -30.91 24.68
CA ARG A 618 -10.38 -29.83 25.36
C ARG A 618 -9.50 -28.68 25.79
N SER A 619 -8.19 -28.81 25.70
CA SER A 619 -7.24 -27.70 25.93
C SER A 619 -6.21 -27.61 24.82
N LEU A 620 -5.68 -26.42 24.63
CA LEU A 620 -4.72 -26.07 23.61
C LEU A 620 -3.67 -25.13 24.20
N VAL A 621 -2.41 -25.38 23.88
CA VAL A 621 -1.32 -24.44 24.06
C VAL A 621 -0.52 -24.41 22.77
N GLU A 622 -0.27 -23.23 22.24
CA GLU A 622 0.69 -23.02 21.15
C GLU A 622 1.57 -21.84 21.49
N LEU A 623 2.85 -21.97 21.21
CA LEU A 623 3.86 -20.94 21.34
C LEU A 623 4.67 -20.92 20.05
N ALA A 624 4.97 -19.74 19.53
CA ALA A 624 5.83 -19.58 18.36
C ALA A 624 6.74 -18.37 18.53
N VAL A 625 7.98 -18.48 18.08
CA VAL A 625 8.93 -17.38 17.99
C VAL A 625 9.62 -17.46 16.64
N GLU A 626 9.70 -16.31 15.96
CA GLU A 626 10.41 -16.21 14.68
C GLU A 626 11.21 -14.91 14.59
N ALA A 627 12.29 -14.95 13.82
CA ALA A 627 13.09 -13.78 13.48
C ALA A 627 12.98 -13.55 11.96
N ARG A 628 12.40 -12.44 11.55
CA ARG A 628 12.25 -12.04 10.16
C ARG A 628 13.43 -11.18 9.78
N ILE A 629 14.33 -11.71 8.94
CA ILE A 629 15.58 -11.06 8.55
C ILE A 629 15.44 -10.66 7.10
N ARG A 630 15.37 -9.35 6.83
CA ARG A 630 15.35 -8.80 5.47
C ARG A 630 16.74 -8.94 4.87
N THR A 631 16.84 -9.46 3.67
CA THR A 631 18.11 -9.61 2.95
C THR A 631 18.27 -8.50 1.92
N GLY A 632 19.50 -8.15 1.54
CA GLY A 632 19.75 -7.24 0.42
C GLY A 632 19.47 -7.84 -0.97
N PHE A 633 18.95 -9.08 -1.03
CA PHE A 633 18.67 -9.75 -2.29
C PHE A 633 17.37 -9.22 -2.90
N MET A 634 17.36 -8.91 -4.21
CA MET A 634 16.24 -8.34 -4.97
C MET A 634 15.69 -7.05 -4.29
N ASP A 635 16.58 -6.11 -3.96
CA ASP A 635 16.27 -4.83 -3.33
C ASP A 635 15.45 -4.96 -2.02
N GLY A 636 15.76 -6.00 -1.23
CA GLY A 636 15.07 -6.24 0.03
C GLY A 636 13.72 -6.96 -0.08
N ALA A 637 13.32 -7.40 -1.28
CA ALA A 637 12.06 -8.13 -1.47
C ALA A 637 12.07 -9.54 -0.85
N VAL A 638 13.22 -10.04 -0.40
CA VAL A 638 13.35 -11.39 0.16
C VAL A 638 13.78 -11.35 1.62
N SER A 639 13.06 -12.10 2.49
CA SER A 639 13.43 -12.29 3.89
C SER A 639 13.62 -13.76 4.23
N ILE A 640 14.55 -14.04 5.14
CA ILE A 640 14.78 -15.35 5.72
C ILE A 640 14.22 -15.34 7.15
N VAL A 641 13.48 -16.41 7.52
CA VAL A 641 12.75 -16.46 8.79
C VAL A 641 13.02 -17.78 9.51
N PRO A 642 14.08 -17.87 10.34
CA PRO A 642 14.22 -18.95 11.30
C PRO A 642 13.10 -18.89 12.34
N PHE A 643 12.58 -20.07 12.74
CA PHE A 643 11.48 -20.16 13.69
C PHE A 643 11.62 -21.39 14.62
N VAL A 644 10.97 -21.28 15.77
CA VAL A 644 10.72 -22.38 16.70
C VAL A 644 9.27 -22.28 17.18
N ASP A 645 8.54 -23.35 17.01
CA ASP A 645 7.14 -23.48 17.44
C ASP A 645 7.01 -24.62 18.46
N ALA A 646 6.08 -24.48 19.39
CA ALA A 646 5.77 -25.51 20.37
C ALA A 646 4.25 -25.59 20.56
N GLY A 647 3.71 -26.77 20.81
CA GLY A 647 2.30 -26.92 21.09
C GLY A 647 1.93 -28.21 21.79
N SER A 648 0.76 -28.20 22.42
CA SER A 648 0.15 -29.33 23.09
C SER A 648 -1.38 -29.26 23.03
N VAL A 649 -2.03 -30.39 22.91
CA VAL A 649 -3.47 -30.55 22.99
C VAL A 649 -3.80 -31.60 24.04
N GLY A 650 -4.55 -31.21 25.06
CA GLY A 650 -4.89 -32.08 26.19
C GLY A 650 -6.35 -32.57 26.17
N THR A 651 -6.60 -33.75 26.73
CA THR A 651 -7.97 -34.30 26.90
C THR A 651 -8.75 -33.60 28.00
N GLY A 652 -8.05 -33.04 28.98
CA GLY A 652 -8.61 -32.22 30.06
C GLY A 652 -8.90 -30.79 29.63
N PRO A 653 -9.74 -30.03 30.36
CA PRO A 653 -10.02 -28.63 30.07
C PRO A 653 -8.88 -27.68 30.49
N THR A 654 -7.97 -28.13 31.29
CA THR A 654 -6.77 -27.34 31.70
C THR A 654 -5.65 -27.67 30.74
N PRO A 655 -4.93 -26.65 30.23
CA PRO A 655 -3.76 -26.85 29.39
C PRO A 655 -2.76 -27.80 30.03
N ASP A 656 -2.27 -28.76 29.27
CA ASP A 656 -1.29 -29.75 29.67
C ASP A 656 0.04 -29.44 29.01
N PHE A 657 1.10 -29.43 29.82
CA PHE A 657 2.46 -29.14 29.36
C PHE A 657 3.37 -30.39 29.42
N GLU A 658 2.82 -31.57 29.74
CA GLU A 658 3.61 -32.80 29.86
C GLU A 658 4.05 -33.34 28.50
N GLU A 659 3.21 -33.19 27.48
CA GLU A 659 3.47 -33.65 26.11
C GLU A 659 3.57 -32.49 25.11
N ILE A 660 4.58 -31.62 25.31
CA ILE A 660 4.82 -30.53 24.35
C ILE A 660 5.61 -31.04 23.17
N LYS A 661 5.04 -30.83 21.97
CA LYS A 661 5.70 -31.05 20.69
C LYS A 661 6.40 -29.78 20.24
N ILE A 662 7.66 -29.89 19.84
CA ILE A 662 8.50 -28.76 19.41
C ILE A 662 8.92 -28.97 17.97
N GLY A 663 8.72 -27.98 17.14
CA GLY A 663 9.18 -27.92 15.76
C GLY A 663 10.08 -26.71 15.53
N ALA A 664 11.07 -26.85 14.66
CA ALA A 664 11.94 -25.76 14.27
C ALA A 664 12.18 -25.78 12.76
N GLY A 665 12.56 -24.63 12.21
CA GLY A 665 12.81 -24.57 10.77
C GLY A 665 13.22 -23.19 10.28
N VAL A 666 13.20 -23.08 8.97
CA VAL A 666 13.51 -21.82 8.27
C VAL A 666 12.46 -21.57 7.20
N GLY A 667 11.99 -20.34 7.13
CA GLY A 667 11.09 -19.85 6.12
C GLY A 667 11.78 -18.87 5.15
N LEU A 668 11.23 -18.79 3.95
CA LEU A 668 11.52 -17.76 2.97
C LEU A 668 10.26 -16.90 2.79
N ARG A 669 10.43 -15.59 2.70
CA ARG A 669 9.36 -14.64 2.40
C ARG A 669 9.72 -13.85 1.16
N TYR A 670 8.78 -13.75 0.23
CA TYR A 670 8.87 -12.85 -0.89
C TYR A 670 7.80 -11.79 -0.74
N HIS A 671 8.23 -10.54 -0.48
CA HIS A 671 7.33 -9.41 -0.22
C HIS A 671 6.69 -8.93 -1.53
N THR A 672 5.38 -8.84 -1.56
CA THR A 672 4.58 -8.34 -2.67
C THR A 672 3.67 -7.21 -2.20
N GLY A 673 3.12 -6.42 -3.13
CA GLY A 673 2.19 -5.32 -2.79
C GLY A 673 0.87 -5.75 -2.10
N PHE A 674 0.58 -7.06 -2.06
CA PHE A 674 -0.60 -7.63 -1.39
C PHE A 674 -0.23 -8.55 -0.21
N GLY A 675 1.01 -8.50 0.25
CA GLY A 675 1.55 -9.28 1.37
C GLY A 675 2.61 -10.29 0.96
N PRO A 676 3.39 -10.83 1.91
CA PRO A 676 4.47 -11.75 1.60
C PRO A 676 3.96 -13.13 1.19
N ILE A 677 4.56 -13.72 0.14
CA ILE A 677 4.43 -15.14 -0.18
C ILE A 677 5.44 -15.89 0.69
N ARG A 678 4.97 -16.91 1.39
CA ARG A 678 5.74 -17.63 2.39
C ARG A 678 5.96 -19.09 1.98
N VAL A 679 7.20 -19.57 2.16
CA VAL A 679 7.58 -20.98 2.05
C VAL A 679 8.36 -21.36 3.33
N ASP A 680 7.83 -22.25 4.15
CA ASP A 680 8.47 -22.72 5.38
C ASP A 680 8.88 -24.18 5.26
N VAL A 681 10.06 -24.52 5.74
CA VAL A 681 10.54 -25.89 5.89
C VAL A 681 10.79 -26.12 7.39
N GLY A 682 10.06 -27.07 7.97
CA GLY A 682 10.13 -27.38 9.39
C GLY A 682 10.45 -28.84 9.65
N VAL A 683 11.10 -29.10 10.76
CA VAL A 683 11.43 -30.44 11.27
C VAL A 683 10.86 -30.60 12.68
N PRO A 684 10.29 -31.76 13.05
CA PRO A 684 9.90 -32.04 14.42
C PRO A 684 11.15 -32.31 15.26
N LEU A 685 11.28 -31.62 16.40
CA LEU A 685 12.37 -31.85 17.36
C LEU A 685 12.00 -32.93 18.41
N THR A 686 10.71 -33.15 18.61
CA THR A 686 10.16 -34.19 19.50
C THR A 686 9.21 -35.09 18.70
N PRO A 687 9.70 -35.81 17.67
CA PRO A 687 8.86 -36.62 16.80
C PRO A 687 8.29 -37.86 17.50
N ASP A 688 7.10 -38.28 17.06
CA ASP A 688 6.59 -39.63 17.27
C ASP A 688 7.07 -40.57 16.13
N GLU A 689 6.82 -41.87 16.24
CA GLU A 689 7.32 -42.85 15.28
C GLU A 689 6.79 -42.64 13.87
N ASP A 690 5.56 -42.08 13.75
CA ASP A 690 4.86 -41.85 12.49
C ASP A 690 4.97 -40.41 11.95
N ASP A 691 5.69 -39.54 12.62
CA ASP A 691 5.91 -38.17 12.18
C ASP A 691 6.81 -38.08 10.94
N ALA A 692 6.44 -37.25 10.00
CA ALA A 692 7.28 -36.99 8.84
C ALA A 692 8.56 -36.25 9.27
N PRO A 693 9.75 -36.65 8.77
CA PRO A 693 11.02 -36.04 9.19
C PRO A 693 11.15 -34.56 8.76
N VAL A 694 10.40 -34.13 7.76
CA VAL A 694 10.39 -32.76 7.21
C VAL A 694 8.98 -32.43 6.73
N ALA A 695 8.53 -31.22 7.05
CA ALA A 695 7.28 -30.66 6.53
C ALA A 695 7.55 -29.37 5.77
N VAL A 696 6.85 -29.17 4.66
CA VAL A 696 6.96 -27.97 3.81
C VAL A 696 5.58 -27.32 3.71
N TYR A 697 5.53 -26.02 3.96
CA TYR A 697 4.30 -25.24 3.93
C TYR A 697 4.45 -24.05 2.97
N VAL A 698 3.42 -23.81 2.16
CA VAL A 698 3.34 -22.66 1.25
C VAL A 698 2.04 -21.90 1.54
N SER A 699 2.13 -20.59 1.78
CA SER A 699 0.96 -19.75 2.02
C SER A 699 1.22 -18.28 1.73
N LEU A 700 0.17 -17.45 1.77
CA LEU A 700 0.22 -16.00 1.66
C LEU A 700 0.10 -15.37 3.06
N GLY A 701 0.84 -14.28 3.29
CA GLY A 701 0.91 -13.58 4.58
C GLY A 701 1.98 -14.13 5.52
N GLN A 702 2.13 -13.49 6.68
CA GLN A 702 3.01 -13.97 7.75
C GLN A 702 2.41 -15.19 8.47
N ALA A 703 3.19 -15.87 9.31
CA ALA A 703 2.70 -17.02 10.09
C ALA A 703 1.68 -16.60 11.15
N PHE A 704 1.84 -15.37 11.69
CA PHE A 704 0.94 -14.74 12.66
C PHE A 704 1.16 -13.23 12.67
#